data_edc41f40987c476de27b3491dec92eaa
#
_entry.id   edc41f40987c476de27b3491dec92eaa
#
_cell.length_a   1.000
_cell.length_b   1.000
_cell.length_c   1.000
_cell.angle_alpha   90.00
_cell.angle_beta   90.00
_cell.angle_gamma   90.00
#
_symmetry.space_group_name_H-M   'P 1'
#
loop_
_entity.id
_entity.type
_entity.pdbx_description
1 polymer ?
#
loop_
_entity_poly.entity_id
_entity_poly.type
_entity_poly.pdbx_seq_one_letter_code
_entity_poly.pdbx_strand_id
1 'polypeptide(L)'
;MGIKHTLRRKKTWKMVLAAILFLFVLLAGIVAIWIVSILKDLPPVDFNDLTTSIPQTSYIVDAEGNPIDEVDPSVFSENISVDHVPDHVKKAFLAVEDRRFYVHHGLDLRQLAASILANAKSGAIERGGSTITQQLVKNVYLSGEQSLDRKIKEAYLTLAMEQKLDKDAILEAYLNRVDLGLGSQGIEAASNAYFSKHAKNLTVEEGALLAGIVKSPATYQPIRRIPTEENDTTGVIATQKIGDHSYDLVENPRAAERKKVVLRAMAQAGYLTSEEADNYAQIPISFLPKENAPAPYSSYVADVISDEAARILSKTQRIDKQAAEKMVREGGLTIQATIVGDFQKKMDALYDKYPALIARGRSRGANFVDFTTDEKDRMIDNEGRVLYYAYDALFDEKGNMHLPAGAFTKTDQGFEIDGQYFTESKGNLLLKNLYYTDENNNLRTMAGAGTLFQAGDLKDPDTLLLQGDLYETYKDAIQVTEDALILPADLFLLPAKGSLQPQSAAIIADNATGAVVALAGGNDLKDPARLRYNHLTSKRQPGTAIMPLTTYLAALSCGDTLATAYDDTPMRIDGIIWPNVDSFYGYDILADSAANNRLAISGKILERYGYDPILKNLNRLGLYKGERQDDAVKTPKENTKRHDMTYDAMAAGNFVDGLDLMALTNSYARIASPIDSKNYTVQKITDRKGHVLYEHGKTASKKQPIEDLLLRYALARSPLANSLRAAGYDTFAVSGTNKYNADYFAIGATPRYTYGLWMGNDLQKIALAGDHSLMESFYASLVAIPDDRETWALPAGFEMHEVSDKTGLLATTYARRAHSTVTLPFAPNTAPTKETQNYTRKLICSVSGQLASTYCPYETITYGYYFVRPKGYDPKAFDGIVPKDYYTLPTSHCQVHTKEWYDAQNQETDDEDQDNENNSRQNKTNGHNKTNRQDKSGDQRKTQRQSQSGRRR
;
A
#
# COMPACT_ATOMS: atom_id res chain seq x y z
N MET A 1 -85.76 13.66 54.32
CA MET A 1 -85.05 14.13 53.08
C MET A 1 -83.59 13.73 53.05
N GLY A 2 -82.99 13.04 54.01
CA GLY A 2 -81.52 12.78 54.13
C GLY A 2 -81.04 11.50 53.42
N ILE A 3 -81.86 10.54 53.17
CA ILE A 3 -81.39 9.20 52.64
C ILE A 3 -81.19 9.16 51.10
N LYS A 4 -81.89 10.01 50.38
CA LYS A 4 -81.73 10.05 48.87
C LYS A 4 -80.46 10.80 48.43
N HIS A 5 -79.87 11.65 49.22
CA HIS A 5 -78.62 12.37 48.84
C HIS A 5 -77.36 11.50 48.98
N THR A 6 -77.33 10.61 49.99
CA THR A 6 -76.18 9.70 50.22
C THR A 6 -76.08 8.56 49.20
N LEU A 7 -77.19 8.07 48.68
CA LEU A 7 -77.25 7.05 47.65
C LEU A 7 -76.84 7.56 46.25
N ARG A 8 -77.14 8.85 45.93
CA ARG A 8 -76.76 9.53 44.70
C ARG A 8 -75.24 9.79 44.66
N ARG A 9 -74.66 10.18 45.80
CA ARG A 9 -73.18 10.41 45.95
C ARG A 9 -72.37 9.10 45.79
N LYS A 10 -72.88 8.00 46.32
CA LYS A 10 -72.20 6.67 46.14
C LYS A 10 -72.30 6.18 44.70
N LYS A 11 -73.36 6.50 43.97
CA LYS A 11 -73.52 6.11 42.56
C LYS A 11 -72.60 6.94 41.65
N THR A 12 -72.48 8.26 41.87
CA THR A 12 -71.59 9.16 41.15
C THR A 12 -70.08 8.78 41.40
N TRP A 13 -69.71 8.43 42.63
CA TRP A 13 -68.37 7.96 42.96
C TRP A 13 -68.02 6.66 42.22
N LYS A 14 -68.94 5.71 42.19
CA LYS A 14 -68.74 4.45 41.39
C LYS A 14 -68.63 4.72 39.90
N MET A 15 -69.37 5.67 39.36
CA MET A 15 -69.28 6.08 37.95
C MET A 15 -67.93 6.82 37.66
N VAL A 16 -67.46 7.68 38.52
CA VAL A 16 -66.19 8.34 38.40
C VAL A 16 -65.06 7.33 38.52
N LEU A 17 -65.15 6.37 39.46
CA LEU A 17 -64.16 5.30 39.60
C LEU A 17 -64.13 4.37 38.38
N ALA A 18 -65.32 4.05 37.81
CA ALA A 18 -65.43 3.25 36.56
C ALA A 18 -64.87 4.01 35.32
N ALA A 19 -65.12 5.35 35.24
CA ALA A 19 -64.56 6.20 34.19
C ALA A 19 -63.04 6.30 34.28
N ILE A 20 -62.48 6.46 35.50
CA ILE A 20 -61.04 6.46 35.76
C ILE A 20 -60.45 5.10 35.39
N LEU A 21 -61.09 3.98 35.78
CA LEU A 21 -60.64 2.65 35.41
C LEU A 21 -60.68 2.42 33.90
N PHE A 22 -61.75 2.88 33.22
CA PHE A 22 -61.89 2.80 31.78
C PHE A 22 -60.81 3.63 31.07
N LEU A 23 -60.52 4.86 31.53
CA LEU A 23 -59.48 5.70 31.01
C LEU A 23 -58.10 5.05 31.20
N PHE A 24 -57.90 4.45 32.35
CA PHE A 24 -56.67 3.70 32.66
C PHE A 24 -56.47 2.48 31.74
N VAL A 25 -57.53 1.73 31.49
CA VAL A 25 -57.52 0.55 30.57
C VAL A 25 -57.26 1.02 29.13
N LEU A 26 -57.88 2.13 28.71
CA LEU A 26 -57.68 2.69 27.38
C LEU A 26 -56.25 3.17 27.20
N LEU A 27 -55.70 3.88 28.18
CA LEU A 27 -54.32 4.35 28.19
C LEU A 27 -53.32 3.17 28.17
N ALA A 28 -53.59 2.14 28.97
CA ALA A 28 -52.79 0.93 28.99
C ALA A 28 -52.84 0.20 27.62
N GLY A 29 -54.00 0.17 26.95
CA GLY A 29 -54.14 -0.35 25.59
C GLY A 29 -53.32 0.43 24.54
N ILE A 30 -53.35 1.74 24.61
CA ILE A 30 -52.52 2.61 23.72
C ILE A 30 -51.04 2.36 23.93
N VAL A 31 -50.60 2.31 25.18
CA VAL A 31 -49.21 2.01 25.56
C VAL A 31 -48.81 0.59 25.09
N ALA A 32 -49.70 -0.38 25.21
CA ALA A 32 -49.40 -1.74 24.75
C ALA A 32 -49.26 -1.80 23.22
N ILE A 33 -50.11 -1.11 22.46
CA ILE A 33 -49.99 -1.03 21.00
C ILE A 33 -48.70 -0.35 20.60
N TRP A 34 -48.32 0.75 21.29
CA TRP A 34 -47.07 1.44 21.06
C TRP A 34 -45.86 0.55 21.35
N ILE A 35 -45.83 -0.17 22.45
CA ILE A 35 -44.77 -1.17 22.76
C ILE A 35 -44.68 -2.23 21.66
N VAL A 36 -45.80 -2.81 21.22
CA VAL A 36 -45.83 -3.81 20.17
C VAL A 36 -45.30 -3.25 18.85
N SER A 37 -45.59 -1.99 18.56
CA SER A 37 -45.04 -1.31 17.37
C SER A 37 -43.49 -1.22 17.41
N ILE A 38 -42.93 -0.90 18.56
CA ILE A 38 -41.46 -0.83 18.77
C ILE A 38 -40.79 -2.19 18.62
N LEU A 39 -41.48 -3.25 19.15
CA LEU A 39 -40.95 -4.62 19.15
C LEU A 39 -41.03 -5.31 17.79
N LYS A 40 -41.84 -4.82 16.84
CA LYS A 40 -41.93 -5.37 15.48
C LYS A 40 -40.62 -5.24 14.70
N ASP A 41 -39.82 -4.26 15.01
CA ASP A 41 -38.56 -3.98 14.33
C ASP A 41 -37.36 -4.70 14.99
N LEU A 42 -37.59 -5.65 15.91
CA LEU A 42 -36.53 -6.46 16.47
C LEU A 42 -36.11 -7.56 15.51
N PRO A 43 -34.83 -7.72 15.20
CA PRO A 43 -34.32 -8.86 14.47
C PRO A 43 -34.56 -10.16 15.29
N PRO A 44 -34.71 -11.33 14.66
CA PRO A 44 -34.73 -12.58 15.38
C PRO A 44 -33.40 -12.79 16.13
N VAL A 45 -33.47 -12.97 17.44
CA VAL A 45 -32.32 -13.14 18.33
C VAL A 45 -32.26 -14.59 18.80
N ASP A 46 -31.13 -15.26 18.55
CA ASP A 46 -30.82 -16.57 19.15
C ASP A 46 -29.91 -16.39 20.36
N PHE A 47 -30.41 -16.60 21.55
CA PHE A 47 -29.63 -16.50 22.78
C PHE A 47 -28.70 -17.70 23.02
N ASN A 48 -28.86 -18.82 22.30
CA ASN A 48 -27.96 -19.96 22.40
C ASN A 48 -26.58 -19.61 21.77
N ASP A 49 -26.55 -18.65 20.87
CA ASP A 49 -25.32 -18.18 20.23
C ASP A 49 -24.48 -17.25 21.10
N LEU A 50 -25.03 -16.79 22.24
CA LEU A 50 -24.31 -15.90 23.16
C LEU A 50 -23.05 -16.51 23.77
N THR A 51 -23.05 -17.81 24.03
CA THR A 51 -21.87 -18.51 24.55
C THR A 51 -20.90 -18.93 23.45
N THR A 52 -21.38 -18.99 22.20
CA THR A 52 -20.58 -19.36 21.02
C THR A 52 -20.11 -18.19 20.20
N SER A 53 -20.77 -17.02 20.26
CA SER A 53 -20.48 -15.81 19.47
C SER A 53 -19.72 -14.73 20.23
N ILE A 54 -18.92 -15.11 21.22
CA ILE A 54 -18.04 -14.14 21.88
C ILE A 54 -16.97 -13.70 20.87
N PRO A 55 -16.80 -12.38 20.66
CA PRO A 55 -15.73 -11.89 19.83
C PRO A 55 -14.41 -12.49 20.26
N GLN A 56 -13.69 -13.07 19.33
CA GLN A 56 -12.32 -13.55 19.54
C GLN A 56 -11.44 -13.01 18.44
N THR A 57 -10.29 -12.53 18.78
CA THR A 57 -9.29 -12.11 17.83
C THR A 57 -8.93 -13.27 16.90
N SER A 58 -8.93 -13.02 15.61
CA SER A 58 -8.44 -13.99 14.62
C SER A 58 -6.95 -13.82 14.42
N TYR A 59 -6.28 -14.91 14.11
CA TYR A 59 -4.82 -14.96 13.95
C TYR A 59 -4.45 -15.30 12.52
N ILE A 60 -3.38 -14.66 12.05
CA ILE A 60 -2.78 -14.96 10.76
C ILE A 60 -1.48 -15.72 11.03
N VAL A 61 -1.35 -16.88 10.38
CA VAL A 61 -0.14 -17.70 10.42
C VAL A 61 0.46 -17.80 9.02
N ASP A 62 1.78 -18.00 8.95
CA ASP A 62 2.50 -18.18 7.69
C ASP A 62 2.19 -19.55 7.03
N ALA A 63 2.83 -19.85 5.92
CA ALA A 63 2.65 -21.10 5.20
C ALA A 63 3.03 -22.34 6.04
N GLU A 64 3.97 -22.18 6.97
CA GLU A 64 4.45 -23.21 7.89
C GLU A 64 3.61 -23.29 9.18
N GLY A 65 2.69 -22.36 9.42
CA GLY A 65 1.83 -22.31 10.61
C GLY A 65 2.39 -21.46 11.77
N ASN A 66 3.48 -20.71 11.57
CA ASN A 66 4.00 -19.79 12.57
C ASN A 66 3.19 -18.50 12.60
N PRO A 67 2.96 -17.89 13.78
CA PRO A 67 2.24 -16.62 13.87
C PRO A 67 2.97 -15.50 13.10
N ILE A 68 2.22 -14.78 12.27
CA ILE A 68 2.69 -13.57 11.58
C ILE A 68 2.10 -12.34 12.26
N ASP A 69 0.77 -12.33 12.44
CA ASP A 69 0.03 -11.14 12.86
C ASP A 69 -1.33 -11.51 13.47
N GLU A 70 -1.96 -10.53 14.11
CA GLU A 70 -3.32 -10.59 14.61
C GLU A 70 -4.22 -9.72 13.73
N VAL A 71 -5.46 -10.14 13.51
CA VAL A 71 -6.43 -9.33 12.79
C VAL A 71 -7.02 -8.31 13.74
N ASP A 72 -6.81 -7.03 13.46
CA ASP A 72 -7.32 -5.90 14.26
C ASP A 72 -7.00 -6.03 15.76
N PRO A 73 -5.73 -5.90 16.16
CA PRO A 73 -5.31 -6.04 17.54
C PRO A 73 -5.84 -4.95 18.48
N SER A 74 -6.68 -4.04 18.00
CA SER A 74 -7.34 -3.01 18.80
C SER A 74 -8.35 -3.59 19.79
N VAL A 75 -8.86 -4.80 19.54
CA VAL A 75 -9.82 -5.50 20.40
C VAL A 75 -9.23 -6.82 20.85
N PHE A 76 -8.75 -6.86 22.09
CA PHE A 76 -8.25 -8.07 22.71
C PHE A 76 -9.38 -8.78 23.45
N SER A 77 -9.74 -10.00 23.07
CA SER A 77 -10.78 -10.79 23.72
C SER A 77 -10.35 -12.26 23.85
N GLU A 78 -10.24 -12.72 25.08
CA GLU A 78 -10.04 -14.12 25.44
C GLU A 78 -11.20 -14.59 26.31
N ASN A 79 -11.66 -15.82 26.08
CA ASN A 79 -12.81 -16.38 26.82
C ASN A 79 -12.37 -17.22 28.00
N ILE A 80 -13.11 -17.09 29.08
CA ILE A 80 -12.97 -17.93 30.25
C ILE A 80 -14.35 -18.45 30.69
N SER A 81 -14.43 -19.74 31.09
CA SER A 81 -15.65 -20.24 31.73
C SER A 81 -15.84 -19.59 33.09
N VAL A 82 -17.09 -19.26 33.43
CA VAL A 82 -17.46 -18.68 34.73
C VAL A 82 -16.98 -19.52 35.92
N ASP A 83 -16.90 -20.84 35.73
CA ASP A 83 -16.39 -21.78 36.74
C ASP A 83 -14.90 -21.59 37.06
N HIS A 84 -14.15 -21.06 36.11
CA HIS A 84 -12.73 -20.76 36.29
C HIS A 84 -12.49 -19.33 36.84
N VAL A 85 -13.51 -18.48 36.88
CA VAL A 85 -13.40 -17.15 37.48
C VAL A 85 -13.53 -17.27 39.00
N PRO A 86 -12.58 -16.79 39.80
CA PRO A 86 -12.66 -16.89 41.26
C PRO A 86 -13.92 -16.24 41.82
N ASP A 87 -14.48 -16.86 42.86
CA ASP A 87 -15.72 -16.39 43.50
C ASP A 87 -15.67 -14.96 44.00
N HIS A 88 -14.55 -14.53 44.59
CA HIS A 88 -14.36 -13.17 45.05
C HIS A 88 -14.37 -12.16 43.88
N VAL A 89 -13.91 -12.54 42.67
CA VAL A 89 -13.96 -11.71 41.49
C VAL A 89 -15.39 -11.58 41.00
N LYS A 90 -16.13 -12.70 40.82
CA LYS A 90 -17.57 -12.67 40.49
C LYS A 90 -18.33 -11.76 41.46
N LYS A 91 -18.08 -11.91 42.79
CA LYS A 91 -18.71 -11.13 43.85
C LYS A 91 -18.37 -9.64 43.74
N ALA A 92 -17.17 -9.25 43.25
CA ALA A 92 -16.82 -7.85 43.06
C ALA A 92 -17.71 -7.20 41.98
N PHE A 93 -17.89 -7.86 40.84
CA PHE A 93 -18.79 -7.37 39.78
C PHE A 93 -20.24 -7.33 40.23
N LEU A 94 -20.72 -8.40 40.89
CA LEU A 94 -22.07 -8.45 41.45
C LEU A 94 -22.33 -7.34 42.48
N ALA A 95 -21.38 -7.08 43.37
CA ALA A 95 -21.54 -6.10 44.43
C ALA A 95 -21.74 -4.68 43.91
N VAL A 96 -21.07 -4.32 42.79
CA VAL A 96 -21.09 -2.95 42.26
C VAL A 96 -22.10 -2.75 41.15
N GLU A 97 -22.36 -3.77 40.36
CA GLU A 97 -23.25 -3.68 39.19
C GLU A 97 -24.65 -4.21 39.47
N ASP A 98 -24.77 -5.37 40.15
CA ASP A 98 -26.08 -6.04 40.33
C ASP A 98 -26.12 -6.98 41.56
N ARG A 99 -26.27 -6.39 42.78
CA ARG A 99 -26.26 -7.17 44.03
C ARG A 99 -27.30 -8.26 44.14
N ARG A 100 -28.37 -8.16 43.35
CA ARG A 100 -29.52 -9.08 43.40
C ARG A 100 -29.62 -9.94 42.18
N PHE A 101 -28.55 -10.05 41.42
CA PHE A 101 -28.48 -10.77 40.12
C PHE A 101 -29.11 -12.14 40.18
N TYR A 102 -28.80 -12.95 41.16
CA TYR A 102 -29.36 -14.30 41.30
C TYR A 102 -30.82 -14.36 41.83
N VAL A 103 -31.41 -13.19 42.21
CA VAL A 103 -32.73 -13.14 42.85
C VAL A 103 -33.81 -12.59 41.92
N HIS A 104 -33.46 -11.69 41.00
CA HIS A 104 -34.43 -11.14 40.05
C HIS A 104 -34.41 -11.90 38.73
N HIS A 105 -35.38 -11.67 37.88
CA HIS A 105 -35.52 -12.26 36.54
C HIS A 105 -35.26 -11.19 35.45
N GLY A 106 -34.05 -10.70 35.37
CA GLY A 106 -33.56 -9.75 34.35
C GLY A 106 -33.76 -8.27 34.73
N LEU A 107 -34.89 -7.90 35.31
CA LEU A 107 -35.19 -6.53 35.76
C LEU A 107 -35.29 -6.48 37.30
N ASP A 108 -34.52 -5.62 37.94
CA ASP A 108 -34.66 -5.35 39.36
C ASP A 108 -35.50 -4.09 39.59
N LEU A 109 -36.81 -4.26 39.75
CA LEU A 109 -37.76 -3.16 39.99
C LEU A 109 -37.50 -2.43 41.30
N ARG A 110 -36.93 -3.11 42.30
CA ARG A 110 -36.58 -2.46 43.60
C ARG A 110 -35.36 -1.55 43.45
N GLN A 111 -34.36 -2.00 42.73
CA GLN A 111 -33.18 -1.20 42.41
C GLN A 111 -33.54 -0.01 41.53
N LEU A 112 -34.38 -0.23 40.50
CA LEU A 112 -34.86 0.85 39.64
C LEU A 112 -35.63 1.93 40.43
N ALA A 113 -36.55 1.55 41.32
CA ALA A 113 -37.30 2.50 42.15
C ALA A 113 -36.37 3.23 43.10
N ALA A 114 -35.40 2.56 43.74
CA ALA A 114 -34.43 3.17 44.60
C ALA A 114 -33.50 4.15 43.88
N SER A 115 -33.10 3.84 42.63
CA SER A 115 -32.29 4.72 41.78
C SER A 115 -33.03 5.99 41.35
N ILE A 116 -34.30 5.86 40.97
CA ILE A 116 -35.17 7.00 40.65
C ILE A 116 -35.32 7.93 41.87
N LEU A 117 -35.52 7.35 43.04
CA LEU A 117 -35.71 8.14 44.28
C LEU A 117 -34.41 8.86 44.71
N ALA A 118 -33.26 8.18 44.54
CA ALA A 118 -31.95 8.75 44.85
C ALA A 118 -31.58 9.88 43.89
N ASN A 119 -31.75 9.66 42.59
CA ASN A 119 -31.48 10.68 41.57
C ASN A 119 -32.43 11.86 41.65
N ALA A 120 -33.69 11.65 42.06
CA ALA A 120 -34.64 12.73 42.30
C ALA A 120 -34.27 13.58 43.55
N LYS A 121 -33.60 13.00 44.56
CA LYS A 121 -33.12 13.68 45.75
C LYS A 121 -31.84 14.45 45.53
N SER A 122 -30.93 13.95 44.74
CA SER A 122 -29.62 14.58 44.47
C SER A 122 -29.64 15.60 43.33
N GLY A 123 -30.67 15.58 42.49
CA GLY A 123 -30.73 16.41 41.27
C GLY A 123 -29.74 16.01 40.17
N ALA A 124 -29.01 14.93 40.41
CA ALA A 124 -28.00 14.39 39.46
C ALA A 124 -28.18 12.87 39.29
N ILE A 125 -27.72 12.32 38.15
CA ILE A 125 -27.74 10.86 37.94
C ILE A 125 -26.56 10.20 38.66
N GLU A 126 -26.75 9.95 39.94
CA GLU A 126 -25.69 9.35 40.78
C GLU A 126 -25.74 7.81 40.83
N ARG A 127 -26.90 7.21 40.60
CA ARG A 127 -27.08 5.76 40.63
C ARG A 127 -27.65 5.20 39.35
N GLY A 128 -26.96 4.25 38.73
CA GLY A 128 -27.46 3.42 37.65
C GLY A 128 -28.45 2.34 38.20
N GLY A 129 -29.52 2.08 37.44
CA GLY A 129 -30.53 1.09 37.83
C GLY A 129 -30.59 -0.10 36.84
N SER A 130 -29.62 -0.24 35.94
CA SER A 130 -29.58 -1.33 34.98
C SER A 130 -28.90 -2.58 35.57
N THR A 131 -29.48 -3.76 35.32
CA THR A 131 -28.93 -5.05 35.74
C THR A 131 -27.81 -5.51 34.82
N ILE A 132 -27.03 -6.53 35.24
CA ILE A 132 -26.02 -7.19 34.39
C ILE A 132 -26.64 -7.71 33.11
N THR A 133 -27.83 -8.36 33.17
CA THR A 133 -28.53 -8.87 31.98
C THR A 133 -28.92 -7.74 31.03
N GLN A 134 -29.39 -6.59 31.55
CA GLN A 134 -29.68 -5.41 30.73
C GLN A 134 -28.43 -4.84 30.06
N GLN A 135 -27.32 -4.78 30.79
CA GLN A 135 -26.04 -4.32 30.22
C GLN A 135 -25.57 -5.27 29.11
N LEU A 136 -25.65 -6.59 29.32
CA LEU A 136 -25.29 -7.58 28.31
C LEU A 136 -26.14 -7.44 27.05
N VAL A 137 -27.48 -7.37 27.19
CA VAL A 137 -28.40 -7.15 26.08
C VAL A 137 -28.09 -5.87 25.31
N LYS A 138 -27.88 -4.78 26.04
CA LYS A 138 -27.51 -3.50 25.42
C LYS A 138 -26.23 -3.62 24.60
N ASN A 139 -25.20 -4.24 25.13
CA ASN A 139 -23.89 -4.31 24.48
C ASN A 139 -23.85 -5.27 23.28
N VAL A 140 -24.72 -6.29 23.27
CA VAL A 140 -24.71 -7.33 22.21
C VAL A 140 -25.71 -7.05 21.08
N TYR A 141 -26.93 -6.58 21.43
CA TYR A 141 -28.06 -6.55 20.48
C TYR A 141 -28.57 -5.17 20.14
N LEU A 142 -28.09 -4.11 20.82
CA LEU A 142 -28.65 -2.76 20.65
C LEU A 142 -27.58 -1.74 20.31
N SER A 143 -28.00 -0.69 19.58
CA SER A 143 -27.11 0.45 19.25
C SER A 143 -26.83 1.34 20.46
N GLY A 144 -25.78 2.18 20.38
CA GLY A 144 -25.40 3.13 21.43
C GLY A 144 -26.38 4.27 21.67
N GLU A 145 -27.38 4.47 20.82
CA GLU A 145 -28.37 5.57 20.94
C GLU A 145 -29.14 5.53 22.25
N GLN A 146 -29.31 6.69 22.89
CA GLN A 146 -30.08 6.84 24.12
C GLN A 146 -31.53 7.23 23.76
N SER A 147 -32.42 6.23 23.55
CA SER A 147 -33.83 6.42 23.26
C SER A 147 -34.73 5.57 24.16
N LEU A 148 -35.99 6.00 24.35
CA LEU A 148 -36.99 5.20 25.05
C LEU A 148 -37.28 3.89 24.32
N ASP A 149 -37.32 3.93 23.00
CA ASP A 149 -37.53 2.73 22.15
C ASP A 149 -36.45 1.68 22.40
N ARG A 150 -35.18 2.12 22.45
CA ARG A 150 -34.07 1.24 22.81
C ARG A 150 -34.25 0.62 24.20
N LYS A 151 -34.71 1.42 25.17
CA LYS A 151 -34.89 0.96 26.56
C LYS A 151 -36.03 -0.05 26.67
N ILE A 152 -37.07 0.06 25.87
CA ILE A 152 -38.17 -0.92 25.76
C ILE A 152 -37.67 -2.21 25.11
N LYS A 153 -36.92 -2.12 24.03
CA LYS A 153 -36.25 -3.27 23.37
C LYS A 153 -35.33 -3.99 24.35
N GLU A 154 -34.49 -3.24 25.06
CA GLU A 154 -33.58 -3.75 26.11
C GLU A 154 -34.32 -4.53 27.17
N ALA A 155 -35.42 -3.98 27.73
CA ALA A 155 -36.20 -4.66 28.76
C ALA A 155 -36.86 -5.95 28.23
N TYR A 156 -37.39 -5.93 27.03
CA TYR A 156 -38.00 -7.13 26.39
C TYR A 156 -36.97 -8.22 26.15
N LEU A 157 -35.84 -7.89 25.53
CA LEU A 157 -34.76 -8.84 25.27
C LEU A 157 -34.14 -9.40 26.56
N THR A 158 -34.04 -8.56 27.60
CA THR A 158 -33.58 -8.98 28.94
C THR A 158 -34.48 -10.06 29.53
N LEU A 159 -35.79 -9.89 29.49
CA LEU A 159 -36.71 -10.87 29.97
C LEU A 159 -36.70 -12.14 29.11
N ALA A 160 -36.57 -12.03 27.82
CA ALA A 160 -36.47 -13.15 26.91
C ALA A 160 -35.18 -13.96 27.11
N MET A 161 -34.04 -13.28 27.35
CA MET A 161 -32.76 -13.92 27.66
C MET A 161 -32.80 -14.72 28.96
N GLU A 162 -33.35 -14.16 30.02
CA GLU A 162 -33.51 -14.82 31.34
C GLU A 162 -34.44 -16.04 31.32
N GLN A 163 -35.32 -16.13 30.33
CA GLN A 163 -36.13 -17.32 30.10
C GLN A 163 -35.41 -18.46 29.38
N LYS A 164 -34.33 -18.14 28.70
CA LYS A 164 -33.59 -19.08 27.84
C LYS A 164 -32.27 -19.54 28.44
N LEU A 165 -31.59 -18.65 29.16
CA LEU A 165 -30.26 -18.88 29.77
C LEU A 165 -30.36 -18.89 31.30
N ASP A 166 -29.57 -19.72 31.95
CA ASP A 166 -29.38 -19.66 33.39
C ASP A 166 -28.48 -18.47 33.78
N LYS A 167 -28.45 -18.18 35.08
CA LYS A 167 -27.72 -17.05 35.63
C LYS A 167 -26.22 -17.14 35.40
N ASP A 168 -25.66 -18.33 35.46
CA ASP A 168 -24.23 -18.55 35.29
C ASP A 168 -23.82 -18.35 33.83
N ALA A 169 -24.62 -18.81 32.87
CA ALA A 169 -24.41 -18.56 31.45
C ALA A 169 -24.52 -17.06 31.10
N ILE A 170 -25.45 -16.32 31.73
CA ILE A 170 -25.55 -14.85 31.55
C ILE A 170 -24.33 -14.16 32.15
N LEU A 171 -23.88 -14.55 33.34
CA LEU A 171 -22.71 -13.97 34.00
C LEU A 171 -21.42 -14.28 33.19
N GLU A 172 -21.28 -15.50 32.68
CA GLU A 172 -20.18 -15.88 31.78
C GLU A 172 -20.14 -14.99 30.55
N ALA A 173 -21.27 -14.87 29.85
CA ALA A 173 -21.38 -14.03 28.68
C ALA A 173 -21.07 -12.56 28.97
N TYR A 174 -21.44 -12.04 30.15
CA TYR A 174 -21.15 -10.69 30.59
C TYR A 174 -19.66 -10.49 30.89
N LEU A 175 -19.06 -11.35 31.72
CA LEU A 175 -17.65 -11.27 32.10
C LEU A 175 -16.70 -11.40 30.92
N ASN A 176 -17.09 -12.09 29.84
CA ASN A 176 -16.32 -12.25 28.62
C ASN A 176 -16.51 -11.12 27.61
N ARG A 177 -17.44 -10.17 27.85
CA ARG A 177 -17.76 -9.10 26.90
C ARG A 177 -17.63 -7.68 27.44
N VAL A 178 -17.52 -7.54 28.75
CA VAL A 178 -17.45 -6.23 29.38
C VAL A 178 -16.15 -5.52 28.99
N ASP A 179 -16.26 -4.25 28.58
CA ASP A 179 -15.10 -3.41 28.31
C ASP A 179 -14.39 -3.03 29.62
N LEU A 180 -13.12 -3.42 29.69
CA LEU A 180 -12.28 -3.19 30.86
C LEU A 180 -11.07 -2.27 30.59
N GLY A 181 -11.14 -1.50 29.48
CA GLY A 181 -10.09 -0.54 29.13
C GLY A 181 -8.88 -1.17 28.45
N LEU A 182 -7.94 -0.34 27.95
CA LEU A 182 -6.78 -0.72 27.13
C LEU A 182 -7.13 -1.61 25.91
N GLY A 183 -8.35 -1.50 25.38
CA GLY A 183 -8.85 -2.37 24.31
C GLY A 183 -9.22 -3.78 24.75
N SER A 184 -9.23 -4.08 26.08
CA SER A 184 -9.53 -5.41 26.60
C SER A 184 -11.02 -5.63 26.73
N GLN A 185 -11.58 -6.55 25.97
CA GLN A 185 -12.95 -7.05 26.14
C GLN A 185 -12.93 -8.37 26.90
N GLY A 186 -13.60 -8.38 28.05
CA GLY A 186 -13.67 -9.53 28.95
C GLY A 186 -12.55 -9.61 29.98
N ILE A 187 -12.84 -10.39 31.02
CA ILE A 187 -12.02 -10.45 32.24
C ILE A 187 -10.67 -11.16 32.02
N GLU A 188 -10.62 -12.16 31.14
CA GLU A 188 -9.39 -12.89 30.85
C GLU A 188 -8.41 -11.98 30.09
N ALA A 189 -8.90 -11.28 29.06
CA ALA A 189 -8.10 -10.32 28.30
C ALA A 189 -7.59 -9.18 29.20
N ALA A 190 -8.43 -8.63 30.06
CA ALA A 190 -8.03 -7.57 31.00
C ALA A 190 -7.01 -8.06 32.05
N SER A 191 -7.18 -9.29 32.56
CA SER A 191 -6.22 -9.90 33.49
C SER A 191 -4.84 -10.06 32.84
N ASN A 192 -4.80 -10.52 31.61
CA ASN A 192 -3.57 -10.64 30.85
C ASN A 192 -2.95 -9.28 30.54
N ALA A 193 -3.76 -8.29 30.14
CA ALA A 193 -3.28 -6.96 29.76
C ALA A 193 -2.70 -6.16 30.93
N TYR A 194 -3.32 -6.25 32.13
CA TYR A 194 -2.88 -5.47 33.28
C TYR A 194 -1.89 -6.19 34.20
N PHE A 195 -1.97 -7.52 34.29
CA PHE A 195 -1.27 -8.29 35.29
C PHE A 195 -0.44 -9.45 34.71
N SER A 196 -0.45 -9.67 33.41
CA SER A 196 0.24 -10.79 32.72
C SER A 196 -0.10 -12.16 33.31
N LYS A 197 -1.35 -12.38 33.72
CA LYS A 197 -1.81 -13.63 34.30
C LYS A 197 -3.25 -13.96 33.90
N HIS A 198 -3.59 -15.25 34.00
CA HIS A 198 -4.96 -15.71 33.77
C HIS A 198 -5.92 -15.20 34.84
N ALA A 199 -7.17 -14.91 34.45
CA ALA A 199 -8.21 -14.41 35.40
C ALA A 199 -8.50 -15.36 36.57
N LYS A 200 -8.28 -16.66 36.37
CA LYS A 200 -8.38 -17.65 37.48
C LYS A 200 -7.42 -17.40 38.65
N ASN A 201 -6.39 -16.60 38.43
CA ASN A 201 -5.36 -16.25 39.43
C ASN A 201 -5.51 -14.83 39.97
N LEU A 202 -6.59 -14.12 39.65
CA LEU A 202 -6.84 -12.78 40.17
C LEU A 202 -7.05 -12.78 41.68
N THR A 203 -6.48 -11.82 42.37
CA THR A 203 -6.68 -11.58 43.81
C THR A 203 -7.97 -10.78 44.04
N VAL A 204 -8.35 -10.61 45.31
CA VAL A 204 -9.55 -9.84 45.71
C VAL A 204 -9.44 -8.38 45.26
N GLU A 205 -8.30 -7.75 45.52
CA GLU A 205 -8.02 -6.36 45.19
C GLU A 205 -7.93 -6.11 43.67
N GLU A 206 -7.41 -7.06 42.90
CA GLU A 206 -7.37 -7.00 41.45
C GLU A 206 -8.76 -7.19 40.82
N GLY A 207 -9.53 -8.15 41.36
CA GLY A 207 -10.92 -8.34 40.92
C GLY A 207 -11.78 -7.10 41.25
N ALA A 208 -11.57 -6.47 42.38
CA ALA A 208 -12.26 -5.23 42.74
C ALA A 208 -11.84 -4.06 41.86
N LEU A 209 -10.57 -4.00 41.47
CA LEU A 209 -10.07 -3.00 40.50
C LEU A 209 -10.76 -3.15 39.16
N LEU A 210 -10.75 -4.37 38.58
CA LEU A 210 -11.38 -4.65 37.28
C LEU A 210 -12.88 -4.35 37.27
N ALA A 211 -13.60 -4.79 38.33
CA ALA A 211 -15.03 -4.47 38.50
C ALA A 211 -15.29 -2.95 38.59
N GLY A 212 -14.31 -2.18 39.07
CA GLY A 212 -14.40 -0.72 39.16
C GLY A 212 -14.36 -0.02 37.80
N ILE A 213 -13.68 -0.59 36.81
CA ILE A 213 -13.51 -0.03 35.44
C ILE A 213 -14.83 0.06 34.70
N VAL A 214 -15.72 -0.91 34.90
CA VAL A 214 -17.00 -1.05 34.17
C VAL A 214 -17.82 0.24 34.11
N LYS A 215 -17.79 1.03 35.19
CA LYS A 215 -18.56 2.27 35.25
C LYS A 215 -18.20 3.28 34.17
N SER A 216 -16.92 3.38 33.80
CA SER A 216 -16.40 4.25 32.75
C SER A 216 -14.97 3.81 32.45
N PRO A 217 -14.75 2.94 31.46
CA PRO A 217 -13.43 2.42 31.12
C PRO A 217 -12.41 3.52 30.83
N ALA A 218 -12.78 4.52 30.06
CA ALA A 218 -11.91 5.66 29.76
C ALA A 218 -11.44 6.44 31.01
N THR A 219 -12.27 6.50 32.05
CA THR A 219 -11.97 7.24 33.29
C THR A 219 -11.22 6.41 34.33
N TYR A 220 -11.57 5.12 34.46
CA TYR A 220 -11.14 4.25 35.53
C TYR A 220 -10.20 3.13 35.13
N GLN A 221 -9.76 3.07 33.83
CA GLN A 221 -8.70 2.15 33.46
C GLN A 221 -7.46 2.41 34.32
N PRO A 222 -6.82 1.37 34.87
CA PRO A 222 -5.76 1.54 35.86
C PRO A 222 -4.45 2.07 35.31
N ILE A 223 -4.22 1.89 34.02
CA ILE A 223 -3.02 2.32 33.32
C ILE A 223 -3.44 3.24 32.16
N ARG A 224 -2.78 4.40 32.06
CA ARG A 224 -2.92 5.30 30.92
C ARG A 224 -1.65 5.25 30.08
N ARG A 225 -1.78 5.31 28.76
CA ARG A 225 -0.69 5.51 27.83
C ARG A 225 -0.51 7.00 27.61
N ILE A 226 0.69 7.50 27.86
CA ILE A 226 1.08 8.90 27.64
C ILE A 226 2.32 8.86 26.75
N PRO A 227 2.40 9.63 25.65
CA PRO A 227 3.64 9.73 24.88
C PRO A 227 4.81 10.06 25.81
N THR A 228 5.93 9.35 25.67
CA THR A 228 7.08 9.53 26.59
C THR A 228 7.62 10.96 26.56
N GLU A 229 7.50 11.63 25.41
CA GLU A 229 7.92 13.02 25.21
C GLU A 229 7.02 14.03 25.94
N GLU A 230 5.79 13.65 26.29
CA GLU A 230 4.78 14.48 26.96
C GLU A 230 4.63 14.14 28.45
N ASN A 231 5.39 13.16 28.95
CA ASN A 231 5.22 12.65 30.28
C ASN A 231 6.06 13.43 31.31
N ASP A 232 5.44 14.37 32.02
CA ASP A 232 6.01 15.10 33.18
C ASP A 232 5.89 14.34 34.52
N THR A 233 5.30 13.12 34.50
CA THR A 233 4.93 12.43 35.75
C THR A 233 6.03 11.48 36.21
N THR A 234 6.30 11.53 37.55
CA THR A 234 7.04 10.49 38.24
C THR A 234 6.12 9.32 38.52
N GLY A 235 6.44 8.11 38.06
CA GLY A 235 5.61 6.91 38.26
C GLY A 235 5.33 6.11 37.01
N VAL A 236 6.27 6.09 36.10
CA VAL A 236 6.24 5.23 34.94
C VAL A 236 6.35 3.77 35.38
N ILE A 237 5.33 2.96 35.06
CA ILE A 237 5.28 1.52 35.35
C ILE A 237 6.15 0.78 34.33
N ALA A 238 6.03 1.14 33.09
CA ALA A 238 6.77 0.59 31.95
C ALA A 238 6.73 1.57 30.80
N THR A 239 7.70 1.48 29.90
CA THR A 239 7.67 2.19 28.61
C THR A 239 7.38 1.19 27.52
N GLN A 240 6.32 1.41 26.74
CA GLN A 240 5.91 0.57 25.64
C GLN A 240 6.24 1.25 24.33
N LYS A 241 6.98 0.56 23.47
CA LYS A 241 7.26 1.05 22.11
C LYS A 241 6.19 0.53 21.15
N ILE A 242 5.47 1.45 20.50
CA ILE A 242 4.45 1.14 19.50
C ILE A 242 4.88 1.84 18.21
N GLY A 243 5.37 1.07 17.24
CA GLY A 243 6.02 1.65 16.06
C GLY A 243 7.28 2.42 16.45
N ASP A 244 7.42 3.65 15.98
CA ASP A 244 8.53 4.55 16.32
C ASP A 244 8.27 5.38 17.59
N HIS A 245 7.07 5.27 18.18
CA HIS A 245 6.70 6.03 19.36
C HIS A 245 6.90 5.23 20.65
N SER A 246 7.44 5.92 21.65
CA SER A 246 7.52 5.40 23.01
C SER A 246 6.38 5.99 23.83
N TYR A 247 5.65 5.15 24.51
CA TYR A 247 4.58 5.54 25.41
C TYR A 247 4.92 5.07 26.84
N ASP A 248 4.83 5.98 27.76
CA ASP A 248 4.93 5.66 29.16
C ASP A 248 3.58 5.19 29.68
N LEU A 249 3.60 4.04 30.33
CA LEU A 249 2.44 3.48 31.01
C LEU A 249 2.45 4.03 32.44
N VAL A 250 1.45 4.85 32.73
CA VAL A 250 1.37 5.57 34.00
C VAL A 250 0.14 5.13 34.80
N GLU A 251 0.29 4.93 36.09
CA GLU A 251 -0.82 4.56 36.98
C GLU A 251 -1.87 5.66 37.03
N ASN A 252 -3.15 5.26 36.98
CA ASN A 252 -4.27 6.17 37.12
C ASN A 252 -4.80 6.15 38.58
N PRO A 253 -4.57 7.19 39.38
CA PRO A 253 -4.99 7.21 40.78
C PRO A 253 -6.51 7.10 40.96
N ARG A 254 -7.31 7.49 39.96
CA ARG A 254 -8.77 7.34 40.00
C ARG A 254 -9.22 5.88 40.02
N ALA A 255 -8.43 4.97 39.45
CA ALA A 255 -8.70 3.54 39.53
C ALA A 255 -8.58 3.00 40.95
N ALA A 256 -7.55 3.42 41.72
CA ALA A 256 -7.35 3.05 43.12
C ALA A 256 -8.51 3.53 44.01
N GLU A 257 -8.97 4.78 43.82
CA GLU A 257 -10.15 5.29 44.54
C GLU A 257 -11.43 4.50 44.18
N ARG A 258 -11.57 4.14 42.89
CA ARG A 258 -12.72 3.34 42.45
C ARG A 258 -12.68 1.90 43.02
N LYS A 259 -11.49 1.28 43.15
CA LYS A 259 -11.28 -0.02 43.82
C LYS A 259 -11.83 0.04 45.25
N LYS A 260 -11.55 1.09 46.04
CA LYS A 260 -12.08 1.25 47.40
C LYS A 260 -13.60 1.29 47.42
N VAL A 261 -14.24 1.91 46.43
CA VAL A 261 -15.71 1.93 46.33
C VAL A 261 -16.26 0.53 46.07
N VAL A 262 -15.62 -0.28 45.23
CA VAL A 262 -16.03 -1.67 44.95
C VAL A 262 -15.87 -2.53 46.23
N LEU A 263 -14.75 -2.48 46.91
CA LEU A 263 -14.50 -3.24 48.14
C LEU A 263 -15.54 -2.90 49.25
N ARG A 264 -15.87 -1.62 49.43
CA ARG A 264 -16.95 -1.21 50.32
C ARG A 264 -18.31 -1.75 49.88
N ALA A 265 -18.58 -1.81 48.54
CA ALA A 265 -19.80 -2.41 48.04
C ALA A 265 -19.83 -3.91 48.33
N MET A 266 -18.70 -4.61 48.26
CA MET A 266 -18.60 -6.04 48.64
C MET A 266 -18.88 -6.24 50.14
N ALA A 267 -18.36 -5.36 51.00
CA ALA A 267 -18.67 -5.40 52.43
C ALA A 267 -20.17 -5.14 52.72
N GLN A 268 -20.76 -4.14 52.04
CA GLN A 268 -22.20 -3.85 52.18
C GLN A 268 -23.09 -4.99 51.63
N ALA A 269 -22.58 -5.80 50.72
CA ALA A 269 -23.27 -6.98 50.20
C ALA A 269 -23.07 -8.23 51.09
N GLY A 270 -22.22 -8.13 52.12
CA GLY A 270 -21.92 -9.26 52.99
C GLY A 270 -20.93 -10.27 52.43
N TYR A 271 -20.18 -9.88 51.38
CA TYR A 271 -19.16 -10.73 50.77
C TYR A 271 -17.79 -10.60 51.46
N LEU A 272 -17.57 -9.49 52.16
CA LEU A 272 -16.40 -9.18 52.97
C LEU A 272 -16.88 -8.57 54.30
N THR A 273 -16.05 -8.61 55.34
CA THR A 273 -16.21 -7.76 56.51
C THR A 273 -15.71 -6.34 56.17
N SER A 274 -16.12 -5.34 56.96
CA SER A 274 -15.62 -3.96 56.76
C SER A 274 -14.11 -3.87 56.98
N GLU A 275 -13.55 -4.66 57.88
CA GLU A 275 -12.12 -4.71 58.15
C GLU A 275 -11.34 -5.32 56.97
N GLU A 276 -11.84 -6.41 56.40
CA GLU A 276 -11.23 -7.01 55.21
C GLU A 276 -11.26 -6.03 54.01
N ALA A 277 -12.38 -5.32 53.81
CA ALA A 277 -12.51 -4.33 52.75
C ALA A 277 -11.50 -3.18 52.88
N ASP A 278 -11.29 -2.71 54.09
CA ASP A 278 -10.33 -1.64 54.40
C ASP A 278 -8.88 -2.14 54.25
N ASN A 279 -8.60 -3.39 54.64
CA ASN A 279 -7.29 -4.02 54.44
C ASN A 279 -6.97 -4.21 52.94
N TYR A 280 -7.87 -4.78 52.13
CA TYR A 280 -7.67 -4.92 50.70
C TYR A 280 -7.60 -3.57 49.97
N ALA A 281 -8.25 -2.54 50.46
CA ALA A 281 -8.17 -1.19 49.89
C ALA A 281 -6.76 -0.59 49.99
N GLN A 282 -5.99 -0.98 51.02
CA GLN A 282 -4.63 -0.49 51.24
C GLN A 282 -3.56 -1.27 50.47
N ILE A 283 -3.86 -2.46 49.98
CA ILE A 283 -2.93 -3.27 49.21
C ILE A 283 -2.66 -2.57 47.87
N PRO A 284 -1.40 -2.21 47.55
CA PRO A 284 -1.04 -1.66 46.24
C PRO A 284 -1.19 -2.72 45.16
N ILE A 285 -1.64 -2.33 43.99
CA ILE A 285 -1.72 -3.23 42.83
C ILE A 285 -0.37 -3.18 42.12
N SER A 286 0.21 -4.35 41.90
CA SER A 286 1.39 -4.48 41.05
C SER A 286 0.95 -4.71 39.61
N PHE A 287 1.19 -3.74 38.75
CA PHE A 287 0.92 -3.87 37.32
C PHE A 287 2.14 -4.50 36.63
N LEU A 288 1.91 -5.55 35.89
CA LEU A 288 2.86 -6.21 35.02
C LEU A 288 2.27 -6.25 33.61
N PRO A 289 2.17 -5.09 32.93
CA PRO A 289 1.62 -5.07 31.61
C PRO A 289 2.50 -5.92 30.69
N LYS A 290 1.84 -6.74 29.86
CA LYS A 290 2.51 -7.62 28.91
C LYS A 290 3.43 -6.77 28.04
N GLU A 291 4.73 -7.08 27.96
CA GLU A 291 5.71 -6.36 27.14
C GLU A 291 5.31 -6.32 25.66
N ASN A 292 4.51 -7.28 25.24
CA ASN A 292 3.92 -7.41 23.92
C ASN A 292 2.38 -7.27 24.01
N ALA A 293 1.87 -6.16 24.56
CA ALA A 293 0.52 -5.81 24.18
C ALA A 293 0.49 -5.70 22.65
N PRO A 294 -0.46 -6.37 21.97
CA PRO A 294 -0.49 -6.32 20.50
C PRO A 294 -0.40 -4.87 20.06
N ALA A 295 0.45 -4.63 19.07
CA ALA A 295 0.47 -3.32 18.44
C ALA A 295 -0.98 -2.98 18.08
N PRO A 296 -1.49 -1.78 18.39
CA PRO A 296 -2.90 -1.44 18.14
C PRO A 296 -3.28 -1.43 16.67
N TYR A 297 -2.39 -1.89 15.80
CA TYR A 297 -2.52 -1.79 14.36
C TYR A 297 -1.95 -3.03 13.67
N SER A 298 -2.72 -3.59 12.76
CA SER A 298 -2.28 -4.66 11.89
C SER A 298 -1.28 -4.16 10.85
N SER A 299 -0.40 -5.04 10.41
CA SER A 299 0.52 -4.76 9.31
C SER A 299 -0.18 -4.73 7.95
N TYR A 300 0.45 -4.19 6.91
CA TYR A 300 -0.03 -4.30 5.52
C TYR A 300 -0.29 -5.75 5.09
N VAL A 301 0.51 -6.69 5.63
CA VAL A 301 0.34 -8.13 5.39
C VAL A 301 -1.00 -8.61 5.93
N ALA A 302 -1.31 -8.27 7.18
CA ALA A 302 -2.57 -8.62 7.83
C ALA A 302 -3.77 -8.01 7.11
N ASP A 303 -3.68 -6.76 6.65
CA ASP A 303 -4.77 -6.10 5.91
C ASP A 303 -5.11 -6.84 4.61
N VAL A 304 -4.10 -7.14 3.78
CA VAL A 304 -4.31 -7.84 2.50
C VAL A 304 -4.91 -9.23 2.72
N ILE A 305 -4.41 -9.96 3.71
CA ILE A 305 -4.88 -11.30 4.03
C ILE A 305 -6.30 -11.26 4.60
N SER A 306 -6.59 -10.31 5.50
CA SER A 306 -7.93 -10.12 6.09
C SER A 306 -8.97 -9.75 5.06
N ASP A 307 -8.66 -8.84 4.13
CA ASP A 307 -9.53 -8.46 3.02
C ASP A 307 -9.82 -9.65 2.08
N GLU A 308 -8.82 -10.46 1.81
CA GLU A 308 -9.02 -11.67 1.00
C GLU A 308 -9.84 -12.71 1.74
N ALA A 309 -9.57 -12.95 3.03
CA ALA A 309 -10.32 -13.86 3.87
C ALA A 309 -11.80 -13.45 3.96
N ALA A 310 -12.09 -12.16 4.14
CA ALA A 310 -13.45 -11.63 4.16
C ALA A 310 -14.17 -11.87 2.82
N ARG A 311 -13.50 -11.61 1.68
CA ARG A 311 -14.05 -11.91 0.35
C ARG A 311 -14.33 -13.39 0.13
N ILE A 312 -13.45 -14.26 0.63
CA ILE A 312 -13.63 -15.72 0.57
C ILE A 312 -14.83 -16.14 1.42
N LEU A 313 -14.89 -15.70 2.68
CA LEU A 313 -15.97 -16.04 3.61
C LEU A 313 -17.33 -15.53 3.14
N SER A 314 -17.39 -14.29 2.61
CA SER A 314 -18.62 -13.75 2.01
C SER A 314 -19.19 -14.68 0.93
N LYS A 315 -18.34 -15.25 0.09
CA LYS A 315 -18.75 -16.17 -0.98
C LYS A 315 -19.08 -17.59 -0.46
N THR A 316 -18.21 -18.14 0.39
CA THR A 316 -18.35 -19.54 0.84
C THR A 316 -19.45 -19.72 1.86
N GLN A 317 -19.61 -18.74 2.77
CA GLN A 317 -20.66 -18.74 3.80
C GLN A 317 -21.96 -18.04 3.35
N ARG A 318 -21.95 -17.40 2.16
CA ARG A 318 -23.09 -16.64 1.59
C ARG A 318 -23.61 -15.54 2.52
N ILE A 319 -22.69 -14.83 3.16
CA ILE A 319 -22.94 -13.69 4.03
C ILE A 319 -22.54 -12.39 3.32
N ASP A 320 -23.10 -11.25 3.75
CA ASP A 320 -22.70 -9.95 3.22
C ASP A 320 -21.27 -9.59 3.60
N LYS A 321 -20.73 -8.55 2.95
CA LYS A 321 -19.34 -8.12 3.14
C LYS A 321 -19.06 -7.71 4.59
N GLN A 322 -19.97 -6.95 5.22
CA GLN A 322 -19.78 -6.47 6.60
C GLN A 322 -19.80 -7.62 7.61
N ALA A 323 -20.70 -8.60 7.44
CA ALA A 323 -20.71 -9.79 8.27
C ALA A 323 -19.44 -10.63 8.12
N ALA A 324 -18.91 -10.73 6.89
CA ALA A 324 -17.67 -11.44 6.62
C ALA A 324 -16.46 -10.72 7.25
N GLU A 325 -16.37 -9.39 7.12
CA GLU A 325 -15.32 -8.58 7.76
C GLU A 325 -15.39 -8.69 9.29
N LYS A 326 -16.60 -8.65 9.85
CA LYS A 326 -16.81 -8.88 11.28
C LYS A 326 -16.37 -10.29 11.69
N MET A 327 -16.70 -11.32 10.90
CA MET A 327 -16.28 -12.69 11.16
C MET A 327 -14.75 -12.84 11.13
N VAL A 328 -14.07 -12.16 10.21
CA VAL A 328 -12.60 -12.14 10.14
C VAL A 328 -12.00 -11.47 11.37
N ARG A 329 -12.55 -10.37 11.87
CA ARG A 329 -12.04 -9.70 13.07
C ARG A 329 -12.34 -10.44 14.38
N GLU A 330 -13.58 -10.89 14.53
CA GLU A 330 -14.15 -11.29 15.83
C GLU A 330 -14.46 -12.78 15.92
N GLY A 331 -14.21 -13.55 14.86
CA GLY A 331 -14.62 -14.96 14.77
C GLY A 331 -13.65 -15.95 15.41
N GLY A 332 -12.49 -15.52 15.90
CA GLY A 332 -11.46 -16.42 16.44
C GLY A 332 -10.95 -17.39 15.38
N LEU A 333 -10.79 -16.91 14.16
CA LEU A 333 -10.32 -17.71 13.03
C LEU A 333 -8.80 -17.88 13.07
N THR A 334 -8.31 -19.01 12.58
CA THR A 334 -6.92 -19.16 12.16
C THR A 334 -6.87 -19.10 10.65
N ILE A 335 -6.23 -18.05 10.13
CA ILE A 335 -6.06 -17.78 8.70
C ILE A 335 -4.65 -18.15 8.32
N GLN A 336 -4.46 -19.30 7.67
CA GLN A 336 -3.17 -19.71 7.14
C GLN A 336 -2.94 -18.98 5.82
N ALA A 337 -1.92 -18.12 5.83
CA ALA A 337 -1.49 -17.38 4.66
C ALA A 337 -0.54 -18.21 3.79
N THR A 338 -0.28 -17.70 2.58
CA THR A 338 0.73 -18.26 1.67
C THR A 338 2.12 -17.66 1.89
N ILE A 339 2.23 -16.72 2.81
CA ILE A 339 3.46 -16.00 3.12
C ILE A 339 4.51 -16.97 3.67
N VAL A 340 5.70 -16.91 3.09
CA VAL A 340 6.88 -17.65 3.58
C VAL A 340 7.64 -16.77 4.55
N GLY A 341 7.69 -17.18 5.81
CA GLY A 341 8.21 -16.35 6.91
C GLY A 341 9.61 -15.80 6.67
N ASP A 342 10.51 -16.62 6.10
CA ASP A 342 11.87 -16.18 5.75
C ASP A 342 11.93 -15.13 4.64
N PHE A 343 11.05 -15.22 3.64
CA PHE A 343 10.99 -14.23 2.57
C PHE A 343 10.40 -12.93 3.07
N GLN A 344 9.37 -13.01 3.92
CA GLN A 344 8.77 -11.81 4.52
C GLN A 344 9.78 -11.07 5.40
N LYS A 345 10.52 -11.76 6.26
CA LYS A 345 11.59 -11.15 7.07
C LYS A 345 12.65 -10.44 6.23
N LYS A 346 13.04 -11.04 5.09
CA LYS A 346 13.99 -10.39 4.16
C LYS A 346 13.35 -9.19 3.46
N MET A 347 12.06 -9.25 3.13
CA MET A 347 11.29 -8.14 2.59
C MET A 347 11.25 -6.98 3.57
N ASP A 348 10.88 -7.25 4.83
CA ASP A 348 10.82 -6.24 5.89
C ASP A 348 12.21 -5.61 6.10
N ALA A 349 13.27 -6.41 6.18
CA ALA A 349 14.65 -5.92 6.29
C ALA A 349 15.13 -5.10 5.06
N LEU A 350 14.56 -5.35 3.88
CA LEU A 350 14.81 -4.53 2.68
C LEU A 350 14.13 -3.16 2.83
N TYR A 351 12.88 -3.14 3.31
CA TYR A 351 12.12 -1.90 3.53
C TYR A 351 12.63 -1.09 4.72
N ASP A 352 13.15 -1.70 5.77
CA ASP A 352 13.84 -1.00 6.87
C ASP A 352 15.05 -0.16 6.37
N LYS A 353 15.67 -0.59 5.27
CA LYS A 353 16.78 0.14 4.63
C LYS A 353 16.32 1.20 3.61
N TYR A 354 15.05 1.26 3.29
CA TYR A 354 14.51 2.14 2.26
C TYR A 354 14.79 3.63 2.53
N PRO A 355 14.59 4.16 3.75
CA PRO A 355 14.93 5.56 4.05
C PRO A 355 16.40 5.90 3.80
N ALA A 356 17.29 4.98 4.18
CA ALA A 356 18.74 5.15 3.93
C ALA A 356 19.10 5.08 2.43
N LEU A 357 18.36 4.28 1.66
CA LEU A 357 18.52 4.22 0.20
C LEU A 357 18.15 5.57 -0.45
N ILE A 358 17.02 6.16 -0.05
CA ILE A 358 16.57 7.46 -0.54
C ILE A 358 17.59 8.55 -0.18
N ALA A 359 18.00 8.62 1.09
CA ALA A 359 19.03 9.58 1.53
C ALA A 359 20.36 9.42 0.78
N ARG A 360 20.80 8.18 0.54
CA ARG A 360 22.01 7.89 -0.24
C ARG A 360 21.91 8.30 -1.70
N GLY A 361 20.74 8.15 -2.28
CA GLY A 361 20.48 8.62 -3.65
C GLY A 361 20.69 10.11 -3.77
N ARG A 362 20.15 10.89 -2.84
CA ARG A 362 20.33 12.35 -2.81
C ARG A 362 21.76 12.79 -2.63
N SER A 363 22.54 12.15 -1.76
CA SER A 363 23.96 12.45 -1.58
C SER A 363 24.78 12.27 -2.87
N ARG A 364 24.25 11.54 -3.85
CA ARG A 364 24.81 11.33 -5.19
C ARG A 364 24.16 12.22 -6.26
N GLY A 365 23.33 13.19 -5.87
CA GLY A 365 22.65 14.11 -6.79
C GLY A 365 21.36 13.57 -7.41
N ALA A 366 20.88 12.39 -7.00
CA ALA A 366 19.59 11.87 -7.44
C ALA A 366 18.47 12.46 -6.57
N ASN A 367 17.71 13.40 -7.10
CA ASN A 367 16.46 13.81 -6.49
C ASN A 367 15.38 12.79 -6.89
N PHE A 368 14.70 12.21 -5.90
CA PHE A 368 13.62 11.25 -6.16
C PHE A 368 12.25 11.89 -6.34
N VAL A 369 12.14 13.16 -6.00
CA VAL A 369 10.88 13.90 -6.06
C VAL A 369 11.13 15.22 -6.73
N ASP A 370 10.34 15.52 -7.75
CA ASP A 370 10.39 16.79 -8.48
C ASP A 370 9.08 17.55 -8.24
N PHE A 371 9.16 18.71 -7.58
CA PHE A 371 8.02 19.57 -7.28
C PHE A 371 8.41 21.03 -7.35
N THR A 372 7.41 21.88 -7.60
CA THR A 372 7.55 23.33 -7.59
C THR A 372 6.72 23.93 -6.45
N THR A 373 7.19 25.06 -5.90
CA THR A 373 6.47 25.83 -4.90
C THR A 373 6.09 27.20 -5.44
N ASP A 374 5.06 27.80 -4.91
CA ASP A 374 4.70 29.21 -5.15
C ASP A 374 5.41 30.17 -4.18
N GLU A 375 5.12 31.44 -4.27
CA GLU A 375 5.72 32.52 -3.42
C GLU A 375 5.38 32.38 -1.91
N LYS A 376 4.45 31.50 -1.55
CA LYS A 376 4.06 31.20 -0.17
C LYS A 376 4.52 29.80 0.29
N ASP A 377 5.53 29.24 -0.36
CA ASP A 377 6.06 27.90 -0.10
C ASP A 377 5.00 26.79 -0.17
N ARG A 378 3.89 27.00 -0.92
CA ARG A 378 2.91 25.94 -1.14
C ARG A 378 3.32 25.11 -2.36
N MET A 379 3.34 23.82 -2.23
CA MET A 379 3.59 22.90 -3.34
C MET A 379 2.43 22.96 -4.33
N ILE A 380 2.75 23.21 -5.61
CA ILE A 380 1.76 23.39 -6.67
C ILE A 380 1.95 22.39 -7.81
N ASP A 381 0.86 22.08 -8.53
CA ASP A 381 0.94 21.34 -9.79
C ASP A 381 1.23 22.28 -10.97
N ASN A 382 1.41 21.71 -12.17
CA ASN A 382 1.69 22.45 -13.41
C ASN A 382 0.57 23.45 -13.82
N GLU A 383 -0.60 23.37 -13.19
CA GLU A 383 -1.74 24.25 -13.40
C GLU A 383 -1.84 25.33 -12.31
N GLY A 384 -0.86 25.38 -11.38
CA GLY A 384 -0.81 26.32 -10.27
C GLY A 384 -1.75 25.98 -9.10
N ARG A 385 -2.32 24.75 -9.06
CA ARG A 385 -3.19 24.34 -7.98
C ARG A 385 -2.39 23.86 -6.80
N VAL A 386 -2.72 24.30 -5.58
CA VAL A 386 -2.04 23.90 -4.35
C VAL A 386 -2.29 22.42 -4.06
N LEU A 387 -1.20 21.67 -3.93
CA LEU A 387 -1.19 20.24 -3.57
C LEU A 387 -0.96 20.03 -2.08
N TYR A 388 0.03 20.76 -1.53
CA TYR A 388 0.41 20.70 -0.11
C TYR A 388 0.77 22.09 0.39
N TYR A 389 0.52 22.32 1.68
CA TYR A 389 1.00 23.49 2.42
C TYR A 389 2.29 23.12 3.14
N ALA A 390 3.24 24.05 3.22
CA ALA A 390 4.42 23.84 4.06
C ALA A 390 4.01 23.77 5.54
N TYR A 391 4.51 22.74 6.23
CA TYR A 391 4.23 22.56 7.66
C TYR A 391 4.70 23.77 8.46
N ASP A 392 5.95 24.19 8.25
CA ASP A 392 6.60 25.29 8.97
C ASP A 392 5.94 26.67 8.69
N ALA A 393 5.17 26.80 7.62
CA ALA A 393 4.41 28.01 7.33
C ALA A 393 3.09 28.09 8.11
N LEU A 394 2.61 26.95 8.63
CA LEU A 394 1.32 26.86 9.31
C LEU A 394 1.43 26.44 10.78
N PHE A 395 2.50 25.73 11.17
CA PHE A 395 2.66 25.17 12.51
C PHE A 395 4.00 25.54 13.11
N ASP A 396 4.01 25.84 14.40
CA ASP A 396 5.24 26.01 15.18
C ASP A 396 5.82 24.66 15.65
N GLU A 397 6.98 24.72 16.33
CA GLU A 397 7.65 23.53 16.90
C GLU A 397 6.82 22.80 17.96
N LYS A 398 5.82 23.46 18.54
CA LYS A 398 4.90 22.88 19.53
C LYS A 398 3.64 22.29 18.90
N GLY A 399 3.48 22.40 17.58
CA GLY A 399 2.31 21.93 16.83
C GLY A 399 1.12 22.90 16.91
N ASN A 400 1.29 24.14 17.36
CA ASN A 400 0.23 25.13 17.31
C ASN A 400 0.09 25.67 15.88
N MET A 401 -1.15 25.83 15.41
CA MET A 401 -1.41 26.37 14.07
C MET A 401 -1.44 27.88 14.09
N HIS A 402 -0.66 28.51 13.23
CA HIS A 402 -0.58 29.94 13.03
C HIS A 402 -1.34 30.36 11.77
N LEU A 403 -2.48 31.00 11.95
CA LEU A 403 -3.28 31.53 10.84
C LEU A 403 -2.96 33.03 10.65
N PRO A 404 -2.49 33.45 9.47
CA PRO A 404 -2.08 34.84 9.25
C PRO A 404 -3.23 35.83 9.36
N ALA A 405 -2.93 37.08 9.59
CA ALA A 405 -3.91 38.16 9.58
C ALA A 405 -4.67 38.13 8.23
N GLY A 406 -6.01 38.22 8.32
CA GLY A 406 -6.90 38.07 7.17
C GLY A 406 -7.43 36.66 6.89
N ALA A 407 -6.84 35.61 7.52
CA ALA A 407 -7.37 34.25 7.46
C ALA A 407 -8.40 33.95 8.58
N PHE A 408 -8.71 34.95 9.40
CA PHE A 408 -9.69 34.80 10.47
C PHE A 408 -10.38 36.12 10.79
N THR A 409 -11.57 36.03 11.37
CA THR A 409 -12.31 37.17 11.92
C THR A 409 -12.85 36.80 13.30
N LYS A 410 -12.59 37.65 14.29
CA LYS A 410 -13.13 37.46 15.66
C LYS A 410 -14.61 37.84 15.68
N THR A 411 -15.45 37.01 16.27
CA THR A 411 -16.89 37.23 16.46
C THR A 411 -17.22 37.31 17.96
N ASP A 412 -18.45 37.62 18.30
CA ASP A 412 -18.92 37.60 19.71
C ASP A 412 -18.96 36.17 20.29
N GLN A 413 -18.95 35.14 19.46
CA GLN A 413 -19.07 33.72 19.85
C GLN A 413 -17.81 32.90 19.63
N GLY A 414 -16.73 33.51 19.10
CA GLY A 414 -15.48 32.83 18.79
C GLY A 414 -14.79 33.41 17.56
N PHE A 415 -14.49 32.56 16.58
CA PHE A 415 -13.78 32.94 15.35
C PHE A 415 -14.42 32.35 14.11
N GLU A 416 -14.49 33.16 13.06
CA GLU A 416 -14.63 32.67 11.67
C GLU A 416 -13.23 32.52 11.08
N ILE A 417 -12.91 31.35 10.54
CA ILE A 417 -11.59 30.97 10.03
C ILE A 417 -11.73 30.62 8.54
N ASP A 418 -10.77 31.02 7.73
CA ASP A 418 -10.70 30.67 6.31
C ASP A 418 -10.67 29.14 6.12
N GLY A 419 -11.68 28.60 5.45
CA GLY A 419 -11.86 27.19 5.19
C GLY A 419 -10.83 26.58 4.23
N GLN A 420 -10.02 27.43 3.55
CA GLN A 420 -9.02 26.94 2.58
C GLN A 420 -8.03 25.90 3.13
N TYR A 421 -7.82 25.88 4.44
CA TYR A 421 -6.88 24.95 5.12
C TYR A 421 -7.51 23.60 5.46
N PHE A 422 -8.81 23.44 5.26
CA PHE A 422 -9.57 22.28 5.68
C PHE A 422 -10.26 21.58 4.50
N THR A 423 -10.63 20.34 4.70
CA THR A 423 -11.40 19.53 3.75
C THR A 423 -12.34 18.58 4.48
N GLU A 424 -13.58 18.46 4.02
CA GLU A 424 -14.53 17.52 4.58
C GLU A 424 -14.29 16.10 4.04
N SER A 425 -14.33 15.12 4.94
CA SER A 425 -14.31 13.71 4.59
C SER A 425 -15.16 12.89 5.55
N LYS A 426 -16.24 12.29 5.03
CA LYS A 426 -17.14 11.39 5.78
C LYS A 426 -17.66 12.00 7.10
N GLY A 427 -18.01 13.27 7.09
CA GLY A 427 -18.55 13.99 8.24
C GLY A 427 -17.50 14.53 9.23
N ASN A 428 -16.23 14.26 8.99
CA ASN A 428 -15.11 14.84 9.76
C ASN A 428 -14.44 15.94 8.97
N LEU A 429 -13.89 16.92 9.65
CA LEU A 429 -13.07 17.95 9.06
C LEU A 429 -11.57 17.56 9.22
N LEU A 430 -10.87 17.54 8.10
CA LEU A 430 -9.45 17.21 8.04
C LEU A 430 -8.66 18.45 7.62
N LEU A 431 -7.42 18.55 8.07
CA LEU A 431 -6.48 19.51 7.48
C LEU A 431 -6.19 19.11 6.03
N LYS A 432 -6.00 20.10 5.19
CA LYS A 432 -5.42 19.89 3.86
C LYS A 432 -3.98 19.36 4.01
N ASN A 433 -3.52 18.73 2.95
CA ASN A 433 -2.23 18.06 2.96
C ASN A 433 -1.08 19.00 3.30
N LEU A 434 -0.20 18.53 4.19
CA LEU A 434 0.99 19.25 4.63
C LEU A 434 2.25 18.56 4.12
N TYR A 435 3.33 19.29 3.94
CA TYR A 435 4.66 18.75 3.63
C TYR A 435 5.75 19.47 4.42
N TYR A 436 6.85 18.77 4.64
CA TYR A 436 8.11 19.35 5.15
C TYR A 436 9.29 18.52 4.67
N THR A 437 10.49 19.04 4.81
CA THR A 437 11.73 18.30 4.59
C THR A 437 12.36 17.98 5.94
N ASP A 438 12.68 16.70 6.18
CA ASP A 438 13.33 16.27 7.41
C ASP A 438 14.81 16.68 7.46
N GLU A 439 15.48 16.43 8.59
CA GLU A 439 16.91 16.72 8.82
C GLU A 439 17.84 16.08 7.78
N ASN A 440 17.42 14.99 7.14
CA ASN A 440 18.12 14.34 6.04
C ASN A 440 17.70 14.90 4.67
N ASN A 441 16.95 15.99 4.66
CA ASN A 441 16.39 16.63 3.46
C ASN A 441 15.44 15.71 2.68
N ASN A 442 14.79 14.75 3.34
CA ASN A 442 13.78 13.92 2.71
C ASN A 442 12.43 14.62 2.71
N LEU A 443 11.72 14.58 1.58
CA LEU A 443 10.33 15.04 1.53
C LEU A 443 9.46 14.15 2.40
N ARG A 444 8.73 14.77 3.31
CA ARG A 444 7.69 14.12 4.11
C ARG A 444 6.35 14.80 3.90
N THR A 445 5.29 14.00 3.86
CA THR A 445 3.94 14.49 3.63
C THR A 445 2.99 13.99 4.72
N MET A 446 2.04 14.85 5.10
CA MET A 446 0.95 14.52 6.01
C MET A 446 -0.36 14.74 5.26
N ALA A 447 -0.98 13.67 4.80
CA ALA A 447 -2.23 13.73 4.05
C ALA A 447 -3.43 13.56 4.99
N GLY A 448 -4.34 14.53 4.98
CA GLY A 448 -5.62 14.45 5.66
C GLY A 448 -5.50 14.25 7.17
N ALA A 449 -4.63 15.00 7.84
CA ALA A 449 -4.54 14.98 9.29
C ALA A 449 -5.89 15.35 9.93
N GLY A 450 -6.29 14.62 10.96
CA GLY A 450 -7.56 14.84 11.67
C GLY A 450 -7.58 16.16 12.42
N THR A 451 -8.79 16.63 12.70
CA THR A 451 -9.02 17.77 13.60
C THR A 451 -10.14 17.42 14.58
N LEU A 452 -10.29 18.18 15.66
CA LEU A 452 -11.44 18.08 16.54
C LEU A 452 -12.69 18.77 15.99
N PHE A 453 -12.56 19.54 14.91
CA PHE A 453 -13.68 20.14 14.21
C PHE A 453 -14.52 19.09 13.48
N GLN A 454 -15.82 19.35 13.38
CA GLN A 454 -16.77 18.50 12.66
C GLN A 454 -17.19 19.17 11.35
N ALA A 455 -17.75 18.42 10.42
CA ALA A 455 -18.28 18.98 9.18
C ALA A 455 -19.36 20.04 9.42
N GLY A 456 -20.11 19.93 10.52
CA GLY A 456 -21.12 20.91 10.95
C GLY A 456 -20.55 22.26 11.40
N ASP A 457 -19.26 22.36 11.64
CA ASP A 457 -18.59 23.62 11.99
C ASP A 457 -18.25 24.44 10.74
N LEU A 458 -18.36 23.87 9.53
CA LEU A 458 -18.30 24.65 8.29
C LEU A 458 -19.61 25.39 8.06
N LYS A 459 -19.56 26.71 8.03
CA LYS A 459 -20.67 27.61 7.65
C LYS A 459 -20.95 27.51 6.14
N ASP A 460 -19.89 27.42 5.36
CA ASP A 460 -19.82 27.22 3.92
C ASP A 460 -18.45 26.62 3.57
N PRO A 461 -18.17 26.22 2.32
CA PRO A 461 -16.89 25.59 1.94
C PRO A 461 -15.65 26.45 2.25
N ASP A 462 -15.82 27.74 2.40
CA ASP A 462 -14.75 28.72 2.56
C ASP A 462 -14.64 29.26 4.01
N THR A 463 -15.58 28.91 4.92
CA THR A 463 -15.64 29.45 6.27
C THR A 463 -15.87 28.40 7.34
N LEU A 464 -14.87 28.22 8.22
CA LEU A 464 -14.94 27.39 9.41
C LEU A 464 -15.32 28.23 10.63
N LEU A 465 -16.23 27.74 11.45
CA LEU A 465 -16.65 28.38 12.71
C LEU A 465 -15.97 27.68 13.90
N LEU A 466 -15.15 28.41 14.64
CA LEU A 466 -14.67 27.99 15.95
C LEU A 466 -15.53 28.67 17.02
N GLN A 467 -16.56 27.97 17.50
CA GLN A 467 -17.56 28.48 18.44
C GLN A 467 -18.11 27.36 19.34
N GLY A 468 -19.01 27.71 20.26
CA GLY A 468 -19.68 26.74 21.12
C GLY A 468 -18.75 26.02 22.08
N ASP A 469 -19.03 24.75 22.35
CA ASP A 469 -18.29 23.95 23.35
C ASP A 469 -16.80 23.82 23.02
N LEU A 470 -16.45 23.73 21.73
CA LEU A 470 -15.05 23.64 21.32
C LEU A 470 -14.31 24.95 21.60
N TYR A 471 -14.89 26.08 21.26
CA TYR A 471 -14.31 27.39 21.60
C TYR A 471 -14.21 27.59 23.14
N GLU A 472 -15.28 27.30 23.89
CA GLU A 472 -15.28 27.43 25.36
C GLU A 472 -14.21 26.56 26.02
N THR A 473 -13.92 25.37 25.45
CA THR A 473 -12.89 24.47 25.97
C THR A 473 -11.48 25.02 25.75
N TYR A 474 -11.22 25.64 24.61
CA TYR A 474 -9.87 26.05 24.22
C TYR A 474 -9.60 27.56 24.25
N LYS A 475 -10.59 28.42 24.59
CA LYS A 475 -10.47 29.87 24.54
C LYS A 475 -9.29 30.47 25.30
N ASP A 476 -8.89 29.82 26.43
CA ASP A 476 -7.78 30.29 27.26
C ASP A 476 -6.41 29.92 26.67
N ALA A 477 -6.37 28.91 25.77
CA ALA A 477 -5.18 28.49 25.05
C ALA A 477 -5.05 29.17 23.67
N ILE A 478 -6.15 29.72 23.11
CA ILE A 478 -6.15 30.44 21.86
C ILE A 478 -5.51 31.83 22.07
N GLN A 479 -4.53 32.16 21.21
CA GLN A 479 -3.86 33.45 21.27
C GLN A 479 -4.13 34.27 20.02
N VAL A 480 -4.37 35.54 20.16
CA VAL A 480 -4.52 36.49 19.04
C VAL A 480 -3.39 37.50 19.14
N THR A 481 -2.56 37.55 18.13
CA THR A 481 -1.50 38.58 17.97
C THR A 481 -1.90 39.58 16.90
N GLU A 482 -1.06 40.61 16.66
CA GLU A 482 -1.31 41.56 15.55
C GLU A 482 -1.26 40.86 14.18
N ASP A 483 -0.46 39.82 14.04
CA ASP A 483 -0.17 39.16 12.77
C ASP A 483 -0.83 37.79 12.60
N ALA A 484 -1.32 37.17 13.68
CA ALA A 484 -1.82 35.78 13.61
C ALA A 484 -2.86 35.43 14.69
N LEU A 485 -3.71 34.46 14.37
CA LEU A 485 -4.48 33.65 15.29
C LEU A 485 -3.72 32.34 15.53
N ILE A 486 -3.38 32.04 16.75
CA ILE A 486 -2.66 30.85 17.16
C ILE A 486 -3.65 29.88 17.81
N LEU A 487 -3.85 28.75 17.16
CA LEU A 487 -4.71 27.65 17.60
C LEU A 487 -3.85 26.58 18.29
N PRO A 488 -4.25 26.09 19.49
CA PRO A 488 -3.46 25.11 20.21
C PRO A 488 -3.35 23.76 19.48
N ALA A 489 -2.22 23.08 19.62
CA ALA A 489 -1.90 21.79 19.03
C ALA A 489 -2.97 20.73 19.26
N ASP A 490 -3.59 20.71 20.45
CA ASP A 490 -4.63 19.77 20.85
C ASP A 490 -5.89 19.78 19.96
N LEU A 491 -6.08 20.81 19.16
CA LEU A 491 -7.15 20.86 18.15
C LEU A 491 -6.86 19.99 16.92
N PHE A 492 -5.63 19.51 16.76
CA PHE A 492 -5.17 18.81 15.56
C PHE A 492 -4.62 17.43 15.92
N LEU A 493 -5.00 16.43 15.15
CA LEU A 493 -4.51 15.05 15.27
C LEU A 493 -3.38 14.83 14.25
N LEU A 494 -2.29 15.56 14.45
CA LEU A 494 -1.11 15.46 13.57
C LEU A 494 -0.36 14.16 13.85
N PRO A 495 0.06 13.41 12.81
CA PRO A 495 0.99 12.32 13.02
C PRO A 495 2.36 12.87 13.43
N ALA A 496 3.03 12.20 14.36
CA ALA A 496 4.34 12.65 14.86
C ALA A 496 5.40 12.77 13.76
N LYS A 497 5.28 11.99 12.68
CA LYS A 497 6.14 12.10 11.48
C LYS A 497 5.28 12.02 10.23
N GLY A 498 5.61 12.84 9.22
CA GLY A 498 5.05 12.73 7.88
C GLY A 498 5.53 11.48 7.12
N SER A 499 4.76 11.03 6.13
CA SER A 499 5.12 9.91 5.25
C SER A 499 6.32 10.26 4.40
N LEU A 500 7.34 9.40 4.38
CA LEU A 500 8.51 9.55 3.52
C LEU A 500 8.10 9.43 2.05
N GLN A 501 8.52 10.36 1.21
CA GLN A 501 8.29 10.31 -0.23
C GLN A 501 9.61 10.09 -1.00
N PRO A 502 9.59 9.32 -2.11
CA PRO A 502 8.48 8.55 -2.62
C PRO A 502 8.16 7.32 -1.76
N GLN A 503 6.93 6.84 -1.87
CA GLN A 503 6.48 5.57 -1.32
C GLN A 503 6.89 4.40 -2.22
N SER A 504 6.82 3.17 -1.69
CA SER A 504 7.08 1.95 -2.45
C SER A 504 6.19 0.81 -1.97
N ALA A 505 5.85 -0.10 -2.87
CA ALA A 505 5.21 -1.37 -2.57
C ALA A 505 5.85 -2.49 -3.38
N ALA A 506 5.91 -3.69 -2.82
CA ALA A 506 6.49 -4.86 -3.48
C ALA A 506 5.71 -6.14 -3.21
N ILE A 507 5.81 -7.08 -4.15
CA ILE A 507 5.16 -8.38 -4.07
C ILE A 507 6.05 -9.45 -4.73
N ILE A 508 6.09 -10.64 -4.15
CA ILE A 508 6.69 -11.84 -4.72
C ILE A 508 5.64 -12.94 -4.76
N ALA A 509 5.43 -13.54 -5.92
CA ALA A 509 4.48 -14.63 -6.12
C ALA A 509 5.17 -15.87 -6.71
N ASP A 510 4.80 -17.04 -6.23
CA ASP A 510 5.27 -18.34 -6.76
C ASP A 510 4.55 -18.68 -8.06
N ASN A 511 5.29 -18.93 -9.12
CA ASN A 511 4.76 -19.17 -10.46
C ASN A 511 4.03 -20.52 -10.58
N ALA A 512 4.36 -21.50 -9.76
CA ALA A 512 3.77 -22.84 -9.84
C ALA A 512 2.38 -22.92 -9.19
N THR A 513 2.14 -22.07 -8.19
CA THR A 513 0.91 -22.10 -7.40
C THR A 513 0.06 -20.83 -7.54
N GLY A 514 0.68 -19.70 -7.84
CA GLY A 514 0.08 -18.36 -7.76
C GLY A 514 0.06 -17.80 -6.33
N ALA A 515 0.65 -18.50 -5.37
CA ALA A 515 0.73 -18.05 -3.98
C ALA A 515 1.60 -16.81 -3.84
N VAL A 516 1.13 -15.80 -3.14
CA VAL A 516 1.94 -14.65 -2.75
C VAL A 516 2.79 -15.06 -1.56
N VAL A 517 4.11 -15.06 -1.73
CA VAL A 517 5.06 -15.57 -0.73
C VAL A 517 5.71 -14.48 0.13
N ALA A 518 5.70 -13.23 -0.33
CA ALA A 518 6.09 -12.05 0.44
C ALA A 518 5.47 -10.79 -0.15
N LEU A 519 5.20 -9.79 0.68
CA LEU A 519 4.63 -8.51 0.25
C LEU A 519 5.01 -7.36 1.20
N ALA A 520 5.01 -6.14 0.64
CA ALA A 520 5.12 -4.89 1.41
C ALA A 520 4.19 -3.85 0.77
N GLY A 521 3.32 -3.25 1.56
CA GLY A 521 2.30 -2.30 1.10
C GLY A 521 2.68 -0.83 1.19
N GLY A 522 3.84 -0.51 1.76
CA GLY A 522 4.34 0.85 1.97
C GLY A 522 5.67 0.87 2.70
N ASN A 523 6.27 2.06 2.85
CA ASN A 523 7.57 2.22 3.49
C ASN A 523 7.53 2.17 5.01
N ASP A 524 6.38 2.48 5.60
CA ASP A 524 6.19 2.59 7.04
C ASP A 524 5.37 1.41 7.54
N LEU A 525 6.03 0.27 7.72
CA LEU A 525 5.41 -1.01 8.07
C LEU A 525 4.74 -1.01 9.45
N LYS A 526 4.98 0.00 10.30
CA LYS A 526 4.60 0.02 11.71
C LYS A 526 3.82 1.24 12.16
N ASP A 527 3.52 2.20 11.29
CA ASP A 527 2.79 3.41 11.65
C ASP A 527 1.29 3.28 11.39
N PRO A 528 0.48 3.29 12.43
CA PRO A 528 -0.98 3.11 12.34
C PRO A 528 -1.73 4.17 11.55
N ALA A 529 -1.25 5.40 11.60
CA ALA A 529 -1.86 6.49 10.85
C ALA A 529 -1.68 6.32 9.33
N ARG A 530 -0.75 5.47 8.90
CA ARG A 530 -0.31 5.28 7.52
C ARG A 530 -0.81 4.01 6.86
N LEU A 531 -1.32 3.03 7.62
CA LEU A 531 -1.98 1.84 7.09
C LEU A 531 -3.22 2.16 6.24
N ARG A 532 -3.64 3.43 6.19
CA ARG A 532 -4.75 3.89 5.35
C ARG A 532 -4.49 3.78 3.84
N TYR A 533 -3.22 3.74 3.41
CA TYR A 533 -2.82 3.65 2.00
C TYR A 533 -1.99 2.41 1.74
N ASN A 534 -2.67 1.29 1.49
CA ASN A 534 -1.99 0.09 1.01
C ASN A 534 -1.72 0.24 -0.50
N HIS A 535 -0.47 0.50 -0.85
CA HIS A 535 -0.07 0.74 -2.23
C HIS A 535 -0.06 -0.53 -3.10
N LEU A 536 -0.17 -1.72 -2.50
CA LEU A 536 -0.37 -2.96 -3.26
C LEU A 536 -1.71 -2.99 -3.98
N THR A 537 -2.74 -2.40 -3.36
CA THR A 537 -4.13 -2.38 -3.85
C THR A 537 -4.57 -1.01 -4.35
N SER A 538 -3.75 0.02 -4.17
CA SER A 538 -4.00 1.36 -4.69
C SER A 538 -3.84 1.37 -6.21
N LYS A 539 -4.82 1.94 -6.91
CA LYS A 539 -4.76 2.06 -8.37
C LYS A 539 -3.81 3.16 -8.80
N ARG A 540 -2.86 2.82 -9.66
CA ARG A 540 -1.83 3.69 -10.22
C ARG A 540 -1.72 3.49 -11.72
N GLN A 541 -1.28 4.51 -12.44
CA GLN A 541 -1.08 4.41 -13.89
C GLN A 541 0.19 3.62 -14.19
N PRO A 542 0.07 2.41 -14.80
CA PRO A 542 1.23 1.54 -15.02
C PRO A 542 2.21 2.09 -16.06
N GLY A 543 1.78 3.08 -16.86
CA GLY A 543 2.59 3.65 -17.91
C GLY A 543 3.14 2.59 -18.86
N THR A 544 4.35 2.78 -19.32
CA THR A 544 4.96 1.87 -20.30
C THR A 544 5.18 0.45 -19.79
N ALA A 545 5.09 0.21 -18.47
CA ALA A 545 5.22 -1.13 -17.91
C ALA A 545 4.09 -2.10 -18.33
N ILE A 546 2.95 -1.62 -18.84
CA ILE A 546 1.87 -2.48 -19.32
C ILE A 546 1.92 -2.71 -20.85
N MET A 547 2.69 -1.92 -21.58
CA MET A 547 2.74 -2.02 -23.05
C MET A 547 3.02 -3.44 -23.58
N PRO A 548 3.90 -4.23 -22.95
CA PRO A 548 4.08 -5.63 -23.31
C PRO A 548 2.80 -6.45 -23.32
N LEU A 549 1.91 -6.21 -22.37
CA LEU A 549 0.64 -6.96 -22.22
C LEU A 549 -0.49 -6.42 -23.10
N THR A 550 -0.39 -5.18 -23.55
CA THR A 550 -1.37 -4.57 -24.47
C THR A 550 -0.98 -4.78 -25.92
N THR A 551 -0.19 -3.89 -26.49
CA THR A 551 0.08 -3.86 -27.94
C THR A 551 1.04 -4.94 -28.39
N TYR A 552 2.15 -5.18 -27.69
CA TYR A 552 3.14 -6.16 -28.13
C TYR A 552 2.61 -7.60 -28.09
N LEU A 553 1.88 -7.95 -27.02
CA LEU A 553 1.22 -9.25 -26.96
C LEU A 553 0.11 -9.39 -28.02
N ALA A 554 -0.60 -8.30 -28.33
CA ALA A 554 -1.59 -8.29 -29.39
C ALA A 554 -0.94 -8.56 -30.76
N ALA A 555 0.21 -7.95 -31.07
CA ALA A 555 0.95 -8.20 -32.31
C ALA A 555 1.34 -9.68 -32.45
N LEU A 556 1.91 -10.28 -31.37
CA LEU A 556 2.26 -11.70 -31.31
C LEU A 556 1.03 -12.61 -31.49
N SER A 557 -0.11 -12.25 -30.84
CA SER A 557 -1.37 -12.99 -30.96
C SER A 557 -1.99 -12.91 -32.36
N CYS A 558 -1.65 -11.86 -33.13
CA CYS A 558 -2.11 -11.66 -34.50
C CYS A 558 -1.17 -12.26 -35.53
N GLY A 559 -0.11 -12.95 -35.15
CA GLY A 559 0.80 -13.67 -36.01
C GLY A 559 2.13 -12.98 -36.30
N ASP A 560 2.43 -11.84 -35.69
CA ASP A 560 3.77 -11.27 -35.72
C ASP A 560 4.76 -12.21 -35.00
N THR A 561 6.01 -12.16 -35.41
CA THR A 561 7.11 -12.85 -34.77
C THR A 561 7.99 -11.85 -34.00
N LEU A 562 8.90 -12.36 -33.22
CA LEU A 562 9.90 -11.51 -32.52
C LEU A 562 10.76 -10.71 -33.52
N ALA A 563 10.89 -11.20 -34.74
CA ALA A 563 11.64 -10.58 -35.82
C ALA A 563 10.79 -9.63 -36.69
N THR A 564 9.47 -9.49 -36.47
CA THR A 564 8.66 -8.55 -37.26
C THR A 564 9.21 -7.14 -37.09
N ALA A 565 9.58 -6.51 -38.18
CA ALA A 565 10.19 -5.18 -38.16
C ALA A 565 9.12 -4.09 -38.23
N TYR A 566 9.32 -3.08 -37.43
CA TYR A 566 8.55 -1.83 -37.39
C TYR A 566 9.49 -0.63 -37.54
N ASP A 567 8.94 0.49 -37.97
CA ASP A 567 9.67 1.74 -38.08
C ASP A 567 9.33 2.64 -36.91
N ASP A 568 10.26 2.82 -35.98
CA ASP A 568 10.12 3.74 -34.82
C ASP A 568 10.28 5.18 -35.30
N THR A 569 9.21 5.71 -35.86
CA THR A 569 9.06 7.09 -36.36
C THR A 569 7.75 7.67 -35.84
N PRO A 570 7.64 9.00 -35.71
CA PRO A 570 6.42 9.65 -35.27
C PRO A 570 5.23 9.29 -36.14
N MET A 571 4.04 9.38 -35.57
CA MET A 571 2.76 9.29 -36.27
C MET A 571 1.90 10.49 -35.94
N ARG A 572 0.84 10.76 -36.70
CA ARG A 572 -0.13 11.81 -36.36
C ARG A 572 -1.42 11.21 -35.89
N ILE A 573 -1.87 11.63 -34.72
CA ILE A 573 -3.15 11.28 -34.10
C ILE A 573 -3.93 12.58 -33.95
N ASP A 574 -5.08 12.69 -34.57
CA ASP A 574 -5.91 13.91 -34.56
C ASP A 574 -5.12 15.19 -34.90
N GLY A 575 -4.15 15.06 -35.83
CA GLY A 575 -3.30 16.17 -36.28
C GLY A 575 -2.08 16.45 -35.41
N ILE A 576 -1.97 15.85 -34.22
CA ILE A 576 -0.87 16.01 -33.30
C ILE A 576 0.20 14.94 -33.51
N ILE A 577 1.47 15.32 -33.46
CA ILE A 577 2.59 14.37 -33.50
C ILE A 577 2.58 13.54 -32.23
N TRP A 578 2.56 12.22 -32.38
CA TRP A 578 2.58 11.26 -31.28
C TRP A 578 3.62 10.14 -31.54
N PRO A 579 4.30 9.59 -30.55
CA PRO A 579 4.37 10.09 -29.17
C PRO A 579 5.24 11.36 -29.06
N ASN A 580 5.07 12.10 -27.97
CA ASN A 580 5.98 13.20 -27.63
C ASN A 580 7.18 12.62 -26.88
N VAL A 581 8.25 12.35 -27.63
CA VAL A 581 9.51 11.79 -27.11
C VAL A 581 10.71 12.52 -27.74
N ASP A 582 11.83 12.52 -27.05
CA ASP A 582 13.05 13.25 -27.48
C ASP A 582 13.69 12.68 -28.75
N SER A 583 13.51 11.38 -29.02
CA SER A 583 14.14 10.75 -30.18
C SER A 583 13.42 9.48 -30.64
N PHE A 584 13.54 9.23 -31.94
CA PHE A 584 13.08 8.02 -32.60
C PHE A 584 14.26 7.21 -33.11
N TYR A 585 14.17 5.88 -33.05
CA TYR A 585 15.30 4.98 -33.34
C TYR A 585 15.31 4.44 -34.78
N GLY A 586 14.18 4.57 -35.50
CA GLY A 586 14.02 4.04 -36.84
C GLY A 586 13.63 2.55 -36.84
N TYR A 587 14.10 1.79 -37.84
CA TYR A 587 13.73 0.39 -37.95
C TYR A 587 14.23 -0.43 -36.76
N ASP A 588 13.29 -1.13 -36.15
CA ASP A 588 13.53 -1.99 -35.00
C ASP A 588 12.64 -3.22 -35.07
N ILE A 589 13.09 -4.35 -34.54
CA ILE A 589 12.30 -5.59 -34.51
C ILE A 589 11.41 -5.61 -33.27
N LEU A 590 10.33 -6.38 -33.32
CA LEU A 590 9.34 -6.48 -32.25
C LEU A 590 9.99 -6.86 -30.90
N ALA A 591 10.98 -7.77 -30.91
CA ALA A 591 11.69 -8.19 -29.69
C ALA A 591 12.39 -7.02 -28.98
N ASP A 592 13.15 -6.21 -29.73
CA ASP A 592 13.90 -5.09 -29.17
C ASP A 592 12.98 -3.91 -28.86
N SER A 593 11.94 -3.72 -29.66
CA SER A 593 10.89 -2.72 -29.43
C SER A 593 10.14 -2.95 -28.12
N ALA A 594 9.74 -4.19 -27.84
CA ALA A 594 9.08 -4.56 -26.58
C ALA A 594 10.02 -4.43 -25.39
N ALA A 595 11.28 -4.84 -25.55
CA ALA A 595 12.31 -4.76 -24.51
C ALA A 595 12.64 -3.32 -24.09
N ASN A 596 12.52 -2.36 -25.03
CA ASN A 596 12.89 -0.96 -24.85
C ASN A 596 11.67 -0.01 -24.81
N ASN A 597 10.46 -0.52 -24.65
CA ASN A 597 9.23 0.27 -24.54
C ASN A 597 9.06 1.32 -25.66
N ARG A 598 9.23 0.92 -26.96
CA ARG A 598 9.12 1.83 -28.12
C ARG A 598 7.68 2.31 -28.30
N LEU A 599 7.38 3.52 -27.84
CA LEU A 599 6.03 4.09 -27.84
C LEU A 599 5.45 4.21 -29.25
N ALA A 600 6.21 4.72 -30.22
CA ALA A 600 5.70 4.88 -31.58
C ALA A 600 5.36 3.54 -32.22
N ILE A 601 6.16 2.51 -31.98
CA ILE A 601 5.87 1.14 -32.44
C ILE A 601 4.62 0.60 -31.78
N SER A 602 4.46 0.81 -30.47
CA SER A 602 3.24 0.45 -29.75
C SER A 602 1.99 1.10 -30.39
N GLY A 603 2.06 2.38 -30.74
CA GLY A 603 0.99 3.08 -31.46
C GLY A 603 0.70 2.49 -32.84
N LYS A 604 1.73 2.16 -33.61
CA LYS A 604 1.57 1.53 -34.94
C LYS A 604 0.99 0.13 -34.86
N ILE A 605 1.30 -0.61 -33.82
CA ILE A 605 0.66 -1.91 -33.54
C ILE A 605 -0.82 -1.72 -33.25
N LEU A 606 -1.18 -0.73 -32.43
CA LEU A 606 -2.57 -0.40 -32.15
C LEU A 606 -3.31 0.05 -33.41
N GLU A 607 -2.70 0.89 -34.24
CA GLU A 607 -3.25 1.30 -35.53
C GLU A 607 -3.50 0.10 -36.47
N ARG A 608 -2.56 -0.85 -36.50
CA ARG A 608 -2.61 -2.01 -37.39
C ARG A 608 -3.66 -3.04 -36.97
N TYR A 609 -3.78 -3.33 -35.70
CA TYR A 609 -4.59 -4.45 -35.18
C TYR A 609 -5.84 -4.02 -34.41
N GLY A 610 -5.95 -2.75 -34.02
CA GLY A 610 -7.09 -2.23 -33.23
C GLY A 610 -7.09 -2.70 -31.79
N TYR A 611 -8.21 -2.45 -31.11
CA TYR A 611 -8.40 -2.72 -29.69
C TYR A 611 -8.77 -4.17 -29.35
N ASP A 612 -9.44 -4.90 -30.25
CA ASP A 612 -10.02 -6.23 -29.97
C ASP A 612 -8.99 -7.27 -29.52
N PRO A 613 -7.82 -7.43 -30.17
CA PRO A 613 -6.80 -8.37 -29.70
C PRO A 613 -6.24 -7.99 -28.33
N ILE A 614 -6.13 -6.69 -28.05
CA ILE A 614 -5.67 -6.18 -26.75
C ILE A 614 -6.68 -6.56 -25.68
N LEU A 615 -7.97 -6.25 -25.87
CA LEU A 615 -9.02 -6.59 -24.91
C LEU A 615 -9.13 -8.09 -24.65
N LYS A 616 -8.98 -8.91 -25.70
CA LYS A 616 -8.95 -10.38 -25.58
C LYS A 616 -7.80 -10.85 -24.70
N ASN A 617 -6.59 -10.29 -24.90
CA ASN A 617 -5.43 -10.62 -24.08
C ASN A 617 -5.60 -10.12 -22.64
N LEU A 618 -6.06 -8.89 -22.42
CA LEU A 618 -6.32 -8.34 -21.09
C LEU A 618 -7.40 -9.14 -20.34
N ASN A 619 -8.40 -9.66 -21.05
CA ASN A 619 -9.39 -10.57 -20.48
C ASN A 619 -8.73 -11.88 -20.00
N ARG A 620 -7.92 -12.50 -20.85
CA ARG A 620 -7.16 -13.71 -20.51
C ARG A 620 -6.22 -13.49 -19.32
N LEU A 621 -5.59 -12.34 -19.27
CA LEU A 621 -4.69 -11.95 -18.17
C LEU A 621 -5.41 -11.50 -16.89
N GLY A 622 -6.73 -11.36 -16.93
CA GLY A 622 -7.56 -11.04 -15.75
C GLY A 622 -7.71 -9.56 -15.44
N LEU A 623 -7.28 -8.69 -16.37
CA LEU A 623 -7.37 -7.22 -16.25
C LEU A 623 -8.67 -6.64 -16.84
N TYR A 624 -9.38 -7.41 -17.64
CA TYR A 624 -10.66 -7.03 -18.24
C TYR A 624 -11.63 -8.21 -18.22
N LYS A 625 -12.88 -8.02 -17.79
CA LYS A 625 -13.88 -9.09 -17.65
C LYS A 625 -15.14 -8.87 -18.50
N GLY A 626 -15.13 -7.80 -19.28
CA GLY A 626 -16.25 -7.48 -20.16
C GLY A 626 -17.24 -6.50 -19.57
N GLU A 627 -16.83 -5.24 -19.45
CA GLU A 627 -17.70 -4.11 -19.10
C GLU A 627 -18.34 -4.19 -17.71
N ARG A 628 -17.55 -4.57 -16.70
CA ARG A 628 -17.95 -4.57 -15.28
C ARG A 628 -17.40 -3.32 -14.60
N GLN A 629 -18.11 -2.82 -13.60
CA GLN A 629 -17.72 -1.63 -12.85
C GLN A 629 -16.33 -1.77 -12.18
N ASP A 630 -15.93 -2.98 -11.84
CA ASP A 630 -14.64 -3.32 -11.23
C ASP A 630 -13.52 -3.63 -12.24
N ASP A 631 -13.80 -3.56 -13.55
CA ASP A 631 -12.76 -3.76 -14.57
C ASP A 631 -11.69 -2.67 -14.49
N ALA A 632 -10.44 -3.09 -14.66
CA ALA A 632 -9.31 -2.19 -14.69
C ALA A 632 -9.31 -1.29 -15.96
N VAL A 633 -9.93 -1.77 -17.02
CA VAL A 633 -10.05 -1.09 -18.32
C VAL A 633 -11.48 -0.60 -18.51
N LYS A 634 -11.63 0.70 -18.79
CA LYS A 634 -12.91 1.35 -19.06
C LYS A 634 -13.19 1.47 -20.54
N THR A 635 -14.37 1.06 -20.95
CA THR A 635 -14.81 1.18 -22.36
C THR A 635 -15.76 2.37 -22.56
N PRO A 636 -15.98 2.83 -23.81
CA PRO A 636 -16.95 3.90 -24.09
C PRO A 636 -18.38 3.61 -23.64
N LYS A 637 -18.76 2.33 -23.48
CA LYS A 637 -20.08 1.94 -22.98
C LYS A 637 -20.24 2.26 -21.49
N GLU A 638 -19.14 2.17 -20.70
CA GLU A 638 -19.15 2.52 -19.29
C GLU A 638 -19.08 4.03 -19.08
N ASN A 639 -18.27 4.72 -19.90
CA ASN A 639 -18.15 6.17 -19.84
C ASN A 639 -17.75 6.71 -21.21
N THR A 640 -18.67 7.44 -21.87
CA THR A 640 -18.45 7.99 -23.21
C THR A 640 -17.40 9.12 -23.25
N LYS A 641 -17.15 9.79 -22.13
CA LYS A 641 -16.22 10.93 -22.07
C LYS A 641 -14.84 10.55 -21.52
N ARG A 642 -14.78 9.49 -20.71
CA ARG A 642 -13.55 9.09 -19.99
C ARG A 642 -13.39 7.57 -20.03
N HIS A 643 -12.65 7.07 -21.03
CA HIS A 643 -12.45 5.65 -21.27
C HIS A 643 -11.03 5.37 -21.77
N ASP A 644 -10.63 4.09 -21.76
CA ASP A 644 -9.29 3.65 -22.09
C ASP A 644 -9.08 3.26 -23.57
N MET A 645 -10.13 3.34 -24.38
CA MET A 645 -10.00 3.09 -25.84
C MET A 645 -9.34 4.29 -26.52
N THR A 646 -8.09 4.56 -26.18
CA THR A 646 -7.26 5.68 -26.66
C THR A 646 -5.83 5.20 -26.86
N TYR A 647 -5.05 5.92 -27.67
CA TYR A 647 -3.61 5.67 -27.80
C TYR A 647 -2.87 5.90 -26.49
N ASP A 648 -3.25 6.94 -25.74
CA ASP A 648 -2.63 7.30 -24.45
C ASP A 648 -2.80 6.16 -23.42
N ALA A 649 -3.95 5.49 -23.39
CA ALA A 649 -4.17 4.37 -22.50
C ALA A 649 -3.59 3.06 -23.07
N MET A 650 -3.97 2.64 -24.28
CA MET A 650 -3.65 1.30 -24.76
C MET A 650 -2.24 1.17 -25.31
N ALA A 651 -1.67 2.24 -25.87
CA ALA A 651 -0.32 2.21 -26.42
C ALA A 651 0.75 2.81 -25.48
N ALA A 652 0.36 3.60 -24.46
CA ALA A 652 1.29 4.20 -23.52
C ALA A 652 0.99 3.89 -22.02
N GLY A 653 -0.10 3.18 -21.73
CA GLY A 653 -0.40 2.67 -20.38
C GLY A 653 -0.98 3.71 -19.42
N ASN A 654 -1.43 4.85 -19.90
CA ASN A 654 -2.03 5.90 -19.06
C ASN A 654 -3.54 5.65 -18.87
N PHE A 655 -3.90 4.58 -18.17
CA PHE A 655 -5.28 4.18 -17.93
C PHE A 655 -6.00 5.17 -17.03
N VAL A 656 -7.30 5.33 -17.29
CA VAL A 656 -8.18 6.30 -16.60
C VAL A 656 -8.17 6.11 -15.09
N ASP A 657 -8.41 4.89 -14.63
CA ASP A 657 -8.43 4.54 -13.21
C ASP A 657 -7.10 3.91 -12.73
N GLY A 658 -6.23 3.50 -13.67
CA GLY A 658 -5.00 2.79 -13.37
C GLY A 658 -5.21 1.34 -12.93
N LEU A 659 -4.12 0.71 -12.52
CA LEU A 659 -4.05 -0.68 -12.05
C LEU A 659 -3.39 -0.73 -10.68
N ASP A 660 -3.76 -1.70 -9.86
CA ASP A 660 -3.02 -2.03 -8.66
C ASP A 660 -1.83 -2.95 -8.98
N LEU A 661 -0.81 -2.91 -8.10
CA LEU A 661 0.42 -3.68 -8.27
C LEU A 661 0.15 -5.19 -8.26
N MET A 662 -0.80 -5.65 -7.44
CA MET A 662 -1.15 -7.08 -7.37
C MET A 662 -1.74 -7.58 -8.69
N ALA A 663 -2.65 -6.81 -9.29
CA ALA A 663 -3.27 -7.16 -10.57
C ALA A 663 -2.24 -7.19 -11.72
N LEU A 664 -1.34 -6.20 -11.75
CA LEU A 664 -0.30 -6.12 -12.77
C LEU A 664 0.72 -7.26 -12.61
N THR A 665 1.18 -7.54 -11.39
CA THR A 665 2.09 -8.66 -11.09
C THR A 665 1.45 -10.01 -11.44
N ASN A 666 0.16 -10.20 -11.11
CA ASN A 666 -0.58 -11.40 -11.49
C ASN A 666 -0.64 -11.61 -13.01
N SER A 667 -0.75 -10.53 -13.77
CA SER A 667 -0.78 -10.61 -15.24
C SER A 667 0.56 -11.07 -15.81
N TYR A 668 1.66 -10.61 -15.24
CA TYR A 668 3.01 -11.08 -15.62
C TYR A 668 3.31 -12.49 -15.11
N ALA A 669 2.76 -12.89 -13.94
CA ALA A 669 2.84 -14.27 -13.47
C ALA A 669 2.20 -15.25 -14.46
N ARG A 670 1.10 -14.85 -15.13
CA ARG A 670 0.46 -15.65 -16.19
C ARG A 670 1.28 -15.73 -17.49
N ILE A 671 2.15 -14.74 -17.73
CA ILE A 671 3.14 -14.83 -18.83
C ILE A 671 4.29 -15.77 -18.44
N ALA A 672 4.68 -15.79 -17.15
CA ALA A 672 5.74 -16.65 -16.63
C ALA A 672 5.33 -18.12 -16.53
N SER A 673 4.08 -18.37 -16.12
CA SER A 673 3.60 -19.70 -15.75
C SER A 673 2.42 -20.18 -16.59
N PRO A 674 2.37 -21.49 -16.90
CA PRO A 674 1.22 -22.09 -17.59
C PRO A 674 -0.02 -22.29 -16.72
N ILE A 675 -0.07 -21.72 -15.51
CA ILE A 675 -1.22 -21.84 -14.62
C ILE A 675 -2.17 -20.66 -14.77
N ASP A 676 -3.48 -20.94 -14.75
CA ASP A 676 -4.52 -19.93 -14.78
C ASP A 676 -5.02 -19.64 -13.36
N SER A 677 -4.11 -19.30 -12.46
CA SER A 677 -4.49 -18.86 -11.13
C SER A 677 -4.38 -17.34 -11.00
N LYS A 678 -5.26 -16.78 -10.16
CA LYS A 678 -4.99 -15.47 -9.58
C LYS A 678 -3.97 -15.64 -8.46
N ASN A 679 -3.13 -14.64 -8.28
CA ASN A 679 -2.36 -14.56 -7.06
C ASN A 679 -3.33 -14.55 -5.88
N TYR A 680 -2.98 -15.29 -4.83
CA TYR A 680 -3.78 -15.41 -3.61
C TYR A 680 -2.87 -15.39 -2.38
N THR A 681 -3.42 -14.93 -1.26
CA THR A 681 -2.68 -14.81 0.01
C THR A 681 -3.20 -15.74 1.09
N VAL A 682 -4.42 -16.31 0.92
CA VAL A 682 -5.07 -17.19 1.89
C VAL A 682 -5.05 -18.64 1.43
N GLN A 683 -4.29 -19.47 2.13
CA GLN A 683 -4.23 -20.91 1.87
C GLN A 683 -5.41 -21.65 2.51
N LYS A 684 -5.73 -21.31 3.78
CA LYS A 684 -6.73 -22.03 4.55
C LYS A 684 -7.35 -21.13 5.63
N ILE A 685 -8.63 -21.32 5.91
CA ILE A 685 -9.30 -20.67 7.03
C ILE A 685 -9.95 -21.77 7.88
N THR A 686 -9.65 -21.77 9.18
CA THR A 686 -10.31 -22.65 10.15
C THR A 686 -11.00 -21.83 11.24
N ASP A 687 -12.10 -22.37 11.76
CA ASP A 687 -12.74 -21.81 12.93
C ASP A 687 -12.00 -22.20 14.22
N ARG A 688 -12.41 -21.65 15.35
CA ARG A 688 -11.88 -21.93 16.68
C ARG A 688 -11.97 -23.40 17.13
N LYS A 689 -12.81 -24.20 16.46
CA LYS A 689 -12.97 -25.65 16.74
C LYS A 689 -12.09 -26.49 15.80
N GLY A 690 -11.34 -25.85 14.89
CA GLY A 690 -10.52 -26.53 13.91
C GLY A 690 -11.29 -26.98 12.64
N HIS A 691 -12.58 -26.60 12.48
CA HIS A 691 -13.31 -26.92 11.26
C HIS A 691 -12.81 -26.06 10.12
N VAL A 692 -12.58 -26.66 8.96
CA VAL A 692 -12.13 -25.97 7.75
C VAL A 692 -13.30 -25.23 7.11
N LEU A 693 -13.26 -23.91 7.11
CA LEU A 693 -14.22 -23.04 6.44
C LEU A 693 -13.86 -22.81 4.97
N TYR A 694 -12.56 -22.81 4.68
CA TYR A 694 -12.01 -22.68 3.34
C TYR A 694 -10.63 -23.33 3.26
N GLU A 695 -10.35 -23.94 2.11
CA GLU A 695 -9.01 -24.39 1.73
C GLU A 695 -8.82 -24.18 0.23
N HIS A 696 -7.71 -23.55 -0.13
CA HIS A 696 -7.40 -23.27 -1.52
C HIS A 696 -7.17 -24.56 -2.28
N GLY A 697 -7.90 -24.76 -3.39
CA GLY A 697 -7.76 -25.94 -4.23
C GLY A 697 -6.46 -25.95 -5.04
N LYS A 698 -6.03 -27.12 -5.49
CA LYS A 698 -4.88 -27.21 -6.42
C LYS A 698 -5.20 -26.47 -7.72
N THR A 699 -4.29 -25.59 -8.10
CA THR A 699 -4.38 -24.87 -9.37
C THR A 699 -4.15 -25.83 -10.55
N ALA A 700 -5.02 -25.77 -11.56
CA ALA A 700 -4.86 -26.57 -12.77
C ALA A 700 -3.77 -25.97 -13.67
N SER A 701 -2.88 -26.81 -14.17
CA SER A 701 -1.93 -26.40 -15.22
C SER A 701 -2.66 -26.28 -16.55
N LYS A 702 -2.37 -25.21 -17.30
CA LYS A 702 -2.86 -24.99 -18.69
C LYS A 702 -1.69 -24.99 -19.65
N LYS A 703 -1.99 -25.25 -20.93
CA LYS A 703 -1.01 -25.08 -21.99
C LYS A 703 -0.69 -23.61 -22.15
N GLN A 704 0.56 -23.21 -21.98
CA GLN A 704 1.00 -21.83 -22.17
C GLN A 704 0.88 -21.44 -23.66
N PRO A 705 0.26 -20.28 -23.97
CA PRO A 705 0.23 -19.74 -25.32
C PRO A 705 1.62 -19.48 -25.87
N ILE A 706 1.80 -19.65 -27.17
CA ILE A 706 3.08 -19.43 -27.84
C ILE A 706 3.49 -17.94 -27.74
N GLU A 707 2.53 -17.05 -27.87
CA GLU A 707 2.73 -15.60 -27.75
C GLU A 707 3.27 -15.20 -26.36
N ASP A 708 2.88 -15.87 -25.29
CA ASP A 708 3.41 -15.60 -23.94
C ASP A 708 4.89 -16.02 -23.85
N LEU A 709 5.23 -17.18 -24.44
CA LEU A 709 6.62 -17.64 -24.53
C LEU A 709 7.49 -16.67 -25.33
N LEU A 710 6.99 -16.20 -26.48
CA LEU A 710 7.69 -15.23 -27.31
C LEU A 710 7.86 -13.89 -26.59
N LEU A 711 6.79 -13.39 -25.93
CA LEU A 711 6.88 -12.15 -25.16
C LEU A 711 7.93 -12.25 -24.05
N ARG A 712 8.01 -13.38 -23.34
CA ARG A 712 9.03 -13.63 -22.33
C ARG A 712 10.45 -13.48 -22.91
N TYR A 713 10.72 -14.05 -24.10
CA TYR A 713 12.00 -13.90 -24.79
C TYR A 713 12.29 -12.45 -25.20
N ALA A 714 11.28 -11.69 -25.62
CA ALA A 714 11.45 -10.28 -25.91
C ALA A 714 11.88 -9.52 -24.64
N LEU A 715 11.12 -9.67 -23.55
CA LEU A 715 11.37 -8.95 -22.30
C LEU A 715 12.63 -9.39 -21.58
N ALA A 716 13.14 -10.62 -21.83
CA ALA A 716 14.46 -11.05 -21.37
C ALA A 716 15.61 -10.21 -21.95
N ARG A 717 15.36 -9.41 -22.98
CA ARG A 717 16.35 -8.53 -23.63
C ARG A 717 16.30 -7.09 -23.06
N SER A 718 15.38 -6.79 -22.17
CA SER A 718 15.25 -5.43 -21.59
C SER A 718 16.51 -5.04 -20.80
N PRO A 719 16.79 -3.73 -20.66
CA PRO A 719 17.91 -3.26 -19.84
C PRO A 719 17.87 -3.80 -18.41
N LEU A 720 16.68 -3.81 -17.78
CA LEU A 720 16.49 -4.32 -16.42
C LEU A 720 16.77 -5.83 -16.35
N ALA A 721 16.27 -6.64 -17.29
CA ALA A 721 16.58 -8.07 -17.35
C ALA A 721 18.07 -8.34 -17.60
N ASN A 722 18.73 -7.54 -18.43
CA ASN A 722 20.16 -7.65 -18.69
C ASN A 722 21.00 -7.41 -17.44
N SER A 723 20.66 -6.41 -16.63
CA SER A 723 21.36 -6.13 -15.37
C SER A 723 21.19 -7.28 -14.36
N LEU A 724 19.99 -7.84 -14.27
CA LEU A 724 19.71 -9.00 -13.42
C LEU A 724 20.42 -10.28 -13.91
N ARG A 725 20.50 -10.47 -15.23
CA ARG A 725 21.25 -11.60 -15.83
C ARG A 725 22.75 -11.47 -15.56
N ALA A 726 23.30 -10.27 -15.59
CA ALA A 726 24.68 -10.02 -15.18
C ALA A 726 24.94 -10.39 -13.71
N ALA A 727 23.89 -10.34 -12.86
CA ALA A 727 23.90 -10.81 -11.49
C ALA A 727 23.60 -12.33 -11.35
N GLY A 728 23.41 -13.06 -12.45
CA GLY A 728 23.23 -14.52 -12.51
C GLY A 728 21.77 -14.99 -12.45
N TYR A 729 20.77 -14.13 -12.68
CA TYR A 729 19.36 -14.52 -12.73
C TYR A 729 18.91 -14.71 -14.19
N ASP A 730 18.34 -15.86 -14.53
CA ASP A 730 17.65 -16.03 -15.80
C ASP A 730 16.23 -15.44 -15.66
N THR A 731 16.03 -14.29 -16.25
CA THR A 731 14.82 -13.50 -15.99
C THR A 731 14.34 -12.74 -17.24
N PHE A 732 13.09 -12.46 -17.28
CA PHE A 732 12.52 -11.38 -18.07
C PHE A 732 12.00 -10.30 -17.12
N ALA A 733 12.11 -9.05 -17.51
CA ALA A 733 11.65 -7.93 -16.72
C ALA A 733 11.29 -6.74 -17.60
N VAL A 734 10.44 -5.89 -17.11
CA VAL A 734 10.10 -4.59 -17.69
C VAL A 734 10.07 -3.55 -16.60
N SER A 735 10.54 -2.36 -16.88
CA SER A 735 10.29 -1.17 -16.08
C SER A 735 9.56 -0.12 -16.92
N GLY A 736 8.80 0.72 -16.28
CA GLY A 736 8.07 1.77 -16.98
C GLY A 736 7.52 2.84 -16.04
N THR A 737 7.24 4.01 -16.64
CA THR A 737 6.65 5.16 -15.96
C THR A 737 5.44 5.65 -16.73
N ASN A 738 4.53 6.35 -16.04
CA ASN A 738 3.45 7.07 -16.69
C ASN A 738 3.96 8.36 -17.36
N LYS A 739 3.13 9.04 -18.13
CA LYS A 739 3.50 10.25 -18.89
C LYS A 739 3.92 11.44 -18.01
N TYR A 740 3.57 11.43 -16.72
CA TYR A 740 3.92 12.46 -15.75
C TYR A 740 5.14 12.09 -14.91
N ASN A 741 5.73 10.90 -15.16
CA ASN A 741 6.80 10.33 -14.35
C ASN A 741 6.46 10.26 -12.85
N ALA A 742 5.17 10.13 -12.50
CA ALA A 742 4.70 10.10 -11.12
C ALA A 742 4.69 8.70 -10.51
N ASP A 743 4.64 7.67 -11.34
CA ASP A 743 4.62 6.27 -10.97
C ASP A 743 5.71 5.51 -11.74
N TYR A 744 6.50 4.72 -11.03
CA TYR A 744 7.46 3.78 -11.59
C TYR A 744 7.05 2.37 -11.23
N PHE A 745 7.05 1.48 -12.21
CA PHE A 745 6.84 0.06 -12.02
C PHE A 745 8.04 -0.72 -12.55
N ALA A 746 8.44 -1.75 -11.82
CA ALA A 746 9.36 -2.79 -12.30
C ALA A 746 8.73 -4.15 -12.02
N ILE A 747 8.54 -4.94 -13.07
CA ILE A 747 7.85 -6.22 -12.98
C ILE A 747 8.59 -7.24 -13.85
N GLY A 748 8.73 -8.46 -13.37
CA GLY A 748 9.35 -9.53 -14.13
C GLY A 748 9.28 -10.84 -13.37
N ALA A 749 9.87 -11.88 -13.96
CA ALA A 749 9.89 -13.19 -13.36
C ALA A 749 11.19 -13.93 -13.65
N THR A 750 11.61 -14.75 -12.68
CA THR A 750 12.50 -15.90 -12.84
C THR A 750 11.65 -17.16 -13.10
N PRO A 751 12.21 -18.30 -13.39
CA PRO A 751 11.42 -19.53 -13.61
C PRO A 751 10.43 -19.84 -12.48
N ARG A 752 10.78 -19.55 -11.24
CA ARG A 752 10.00 -19.92 -10.08
C ARG A 752 9.15 -18.79 -9.50
N TYR A 753 9.59 -17.55 -9.59
CA TYR A 753 8.92 -16.43 -8.94
C TYR A 753 8.66 -15.25 -9.88
N THR A 754 7.54 -14.59 -9.67
CA THR A 754 7.22 -13.29 -10.28
C THR A 754 7.34 -12.20 -9.24
N TYR A 755 7.94 -11.08 -9.61
CA TYR A 755 8.23 -9.94 -8.77
C TYR A 755 7.54 -8.69 -9.30
N GLY A 756 6.91 -7.94 -8.41
CA GLY A 756 6.36 -6.63 -8.70
C GLY A 756 6.89 -5.59 -7.73
N LEU A 757 7.31 -4.45 -8.25
CA LEU A 757 7.69 -3.26 -7.49
C LEU A 757 6.96 -2.06 -8.05
N TRP A 758 6.43 -1.23 -7.18
CA TRP A 758 5.96 0.12 -7.48
C TRP A 758 6.71 1.12 -6.60
N MET A 759 7.02 2.28 -7.18
CA MET A 759 7.47 3.47 -6.48
C MET A 759 6.75 4.69 -7.03
N GLY A 760 6.36 5.61 -6.14
CA GLY A 760 5.65 6.82 -6.52
C GLY A 760 5.32 7.68 -5.31
N ASN A 761 4.75 8.83 -5.55
CA ASN A 761 4.32 9.70 -4.47
C ASN A 761 2.85 9.44 -4.11
N ASP A 762 2.45 9.70 -2.87
CA ASP A 762 1.06 9.54 -2.44
C ASP A 762 0.11 10.33 -3.34
N LEU A 763 0.49 11.53 -3.73
CA LEU A 763 -0.19 12.28 -4.79
C LEU A 763 0.44 11.96 -6.15
N GLN A 764 -0.38 11.45 -7.07
CA GLN A 764 0.01 11.10 -8.44
C GLN A 764 0.45 12.30 -9.31
N LYS A 765 0.41 13.50 -8.79
CA LYS A 765 0.79 14.73 -9.49
C LYS A 765 2.20 15.19 -9.21
N ILE A 766 2.90 14.53 -8.30
CA ILE A 766 4.29 14.83 -7.97
C ILE A 766 5.16 13.84 -8.73
N ALA A 767 6.02 14.35 -9.58
CA ALA A 767 6.90 13.55 -10.42
C ALA A 767 8.01 12.88 -9.60
N LEU A 768 8.43 11.70 -10.05
CA LEU A 768 9.70 11.11 -9.67
C LEU A 768 10.82 11.75 -10.51
N ALA A 769 12.01 11.89 -9.95
CA ALA A 769 13.15 12.36 -10.71
C ALA A 769 13.58 11.37 -11.79
N GLY A 770 14.21 11.85 -12.85
CA GLY A 770 14.47 11.10 -14.08
C GLY A 770 15.46 9.93 -13.98
N ASP A 771 16.29 9.82 -12.92
CA ASP A 771 17.23 8.71 -12.74
C ASP A 771 16.59 7.58 -11.93
N HIS A 772 16.24 6.48 -12.59
CA HIS A 772 15.61 5.32 -11.99
C HIS A 772 16.61 4.23 -11.53
N SER A 773 17.90 4.45 -11.63
CA SER A 773 18.94 3.44 -11.34
C SER A 773 18.87 2.87 -9.91
N LEU A 774 18.48 3.71 -8.94
CA LEU A 774 18.28 3.26 -7.57
C LEU A 774 17.05 2.41 -7.40
N MET A 775 15.98 2.70 -8.14
CA MET A 775 14.75 1.90 -8.17
C MET A 775 15.03 0.52 -8.78
N GLU A 776 15.83 0.47 -9.84
CA GLU A 776 16.30 -0.78 -10.45
C GLU A 776 17.18 -1.59 -9.50
N SER A 777 18.08 -0.92 -8.75
CA SER A 777 18.88 -1.55 -7.70
C SER A 777 18.03 -2.12 -6.56
N PHE A 778 16.96 -1.42 -6.19
CA PHE A 778 16.02 -1.89 -5.18
C PHE A 778 15.24 -3.10 -5.69
N TYR A 779 14.82 -3.07 -6.95
CA TYR A 779 14.18 -4.21 -7.62
C TYR A 779 15.12 -5.43 -7.70
N ALA A 780 16.39 -5.21 -8.00
CA ALA A 780 17.37 -6.30 -7.99
C ALA A 780 17.54 -6.92 -6.58
N SER A 781 17.44 -6.10 -5.53
CA SER A 781 17.45 -6.59 -4.14
C SER A 781 16.19 -7.39 -3.81
N LEU A 782 15.03 -7.01 -4.38
CA LEU A 782 13.78 -7.76 -4.26
C LEU A 782 13.90 -9.15 -4.93
N VAL A 783 14.47 -9.22 -6.14
CA VAL A 783 14.70 -10.49 -6.87
C VAL A 783 15.64 -11.41 -6.09
N ALA A 784 16.57 -10.86 -5.32
CA ALA A 784 17.51 -11.63 -4.50
C ALA A 784 16.90 -12.24 -3.23
N ILE A 785 15.66 -11.92 -2.87
CA ILE A 785 15.02 -12.46 -1.64
C ILE A 785 14.87 -13.99 -1.72
N PRO A 786 14.22 -14.57 -2.75
CA PRO A 786 14.17 -16.01 -2.93
C PRO A 786 15.48 -16.62 -3.47
N ASP A 787 16.30 -15.80 -4.13
CA ASP A 787 17.55 -16.18 -4.80
C ASP A 787 17.38 -17.34 -5.81
N ASP A 788 16.34 -17.25 -6.64
CA ASP A 788 16.05 -18.26 -7.67
C ASP A 788 17.06 -18.20 -8.81
N ARG A 789 17.85 -19.28 -8.97
CA ARG A 789 18.89 -19.45 -9.99
C ARG A 789 18.53 -20.47 -11.07
N GLU A 790 17.27 -20.90 -11.13
CA GLU A 790 16.78 -21.77 -12.18
C GLU A 790 16.84 -21.08 -13.55
N THR A 791 16.85 -21.87 -14.62
CA THR A 791 16.89 -21.36 -16.00
C THR A 791 15.67 -21.79 -16.79
N TRP A 792 15.25 -20.92 -17.70
CA TRP A 792 14.17 -21.23 -18.61
C TRP A 792 14.62 -22.21 -19.68
N ALA A 793 13.85 -23.27 -19.88
CA ALA A 793 14.06 -24.17 -21.02
C ALA A 793 13.43 -23.58 -22.30
N LEU A 794 14.11 -23.75 -23.45
CA LEU A 794 13.52 -23.47 -24.73
C LEU A 794 12.41 -24.51 -25.01
N PRO A 795 11.18 -24.10 -25.38
CA PRO A 795 10.11 -25.05 -25.67
C PRO A 795 10.46 -25.98 -26.83
N ALA A 796 9.99 -27.22 -26.77
CA ALA A 796 10.23 -28.20 -27.83
C ALA A 796 9.65 -27.71 -29.17
N GLY A 797 10.42 -27.88 -30.25
CA GLY A 797 10.05 -27.48 -31.60
C GLY A 797 10.36 -26.03 -31.99
N PHE A 798 10.89 -25.23 -31.06
CA PHE A 798 11.41 -23.91 -31.42
C PHE A 798 12.81 -24.01 -32.00
N GLU A 799 13.06 -23.18 -33.01
CA GLU A 799 14.35 -23.09 -33.73
C GLU A 799 14.95 -21.70 -33.52
N MET A 800 16.28 -21.66 -33.32
CA MET A 800 17.01 -20.41 -33.19
C MET A 800 17.56 -19.98 -34.56
N HIS A 801 17.20 -18.78 -35.00
CA HIS A 801 17.71 -18.22 -36.28
C HIS A 801 18.33 -16.86 -36.01
N GLU A 802 19.45 -16.60 -36.74
CA GLU A 802 20.10 -15.30 -36.76
C GLU A 802 19.46 -14.41 -37.83
N VAL A 803 18.92 -13.28 -37.38
CA VAL A 803 18.22 -12.33 -38.23
C VAL A 803 18.84 -10.93 -38.10
N SER A 804 18.55 -10.06 -39.06
CA SER A 804 18.86 -8.64 -38.95
C SER A 804 17.97 -7.98 -37.87
N ASP A 805 18.56 -7.24 -36.97
CA ASP A 805 17.86 -6.44 -35.92
C ASP A 805 17.07 -5.25 -36.47
N LYS A 806 17.24 -4.94 -37.78
CA LYS A 806 16.54 -3.87 -38.49
C LYS A 806 15.40 -4.36 -39.36
N THR A 807 15.59 -5.50 -40.04
CA THR A 807 14.61 -5.97 -41.01
C THR A 807 13.90 -7.25 -40.58
N GLY A 808 14.42 -7.95 -39.58
CA GLY A 808 13.91 -9.23 -39.09
C GLY A 808 14.08 -10.39 -40.09
N LEU A 809 14.69 -10.16 -41.23
CA LEU A 809 14.99 -11.19 -42.23
C LEU A 809 16.31 -11.89 -41.89
N LEU A 810 16.57 -13.07 -42.48
CA LEU A 810 17.80 -13.84 -42.26
C LEU A 810 19.05 -12.97 -42.48
N ALA A 811 20.01 -13.10 -41.57
CA ALA A 811 21.21 -12.31 -41.58
C ALA A 811 22.15 -12.63 -42.72
N THR A 812 22.56 -11.60 -43.49
CA THR A 812 23.63 -11.72 -44.50
C THR A 812 25.00 -11.46 -43.91
N THR A 813 26.06 -11.77 -44.68
CA THR A 813 27.43 -11.41 -44.29
C THR A 813 27.59 -9.90 -44.02
N TYR A 814 26.89 -9.03 -44.74
CA TYR A 814 26.95 -7.58 -44.56
C TYR A 814 26.26 -7.17 -43.28
N ALA A 815 25.12 -7.74 -42.91
CA ALA A 815 24.46 -7.47 -41.66
C ALA A 815 25.33 -7.90 -40.47
N ARG A 816 25.95 -9.09 -40.53
CA ARG A 816 26.90 -9.55 -39.47
C ARG A 816 28.07 -8.61 -39.30
N ARG A 817 28.68 -8.16 -40.38
CA ARG A 817 29.83 -7.22 -40.37
C ARG A 817 29.42 -5.82 -39.95
N ALA A 818 28.16 -5.46 -40.11
CA ALA A 818 27.59 -4.23 -39.55
C ALA A 818 27.25 -4.33 -38.05
N HIS A 819 27.45 -5.50 -37.42
CA HIS A 819 27.02 -5.79 -36.03
C HIS A 819 25.53 -5.51 -35.81
N SER A 820 24.70 -5.81 -36.82
CA SER A 820 23.27 -5.54 -36.85
C SER A 820 22.49 -6.84 -37.04
N THR A 821 22.77 -7.81 -36.14
CA THR A 821 22.14 -9.12 -36.12
C THR A 821 21.82 -9.57 -34.70
N VAL A 822 20.81 -10.41 -34.61
CA VAL A 822 20.36 -11.01 -33.36
C VAL A 822 19.87 -12.44 -33.58
N THR A 823 20.09 -13.34 -32.66
CA THR A 823 19.57 -14.70 -32.67
C THR A 823 18.28 -14.76 -31.86
N LEU A 824 17.17 -15.18 -32.48
CA LEU A 824 15.85 -15.23 -31.90
C LEU A 824 15.21 -16.62 -32.06
N PRO A 825 14.35 -17.03 -31.10
CA PRO A 825 13.55 -18.23 -31.20
C PRO A 825 12.33 -17.99 -32.11
N PHE A 826 12.04 -18.99 -32.94
CA PHE A 826 10.87 -19.04 -33.80
C PHE A 826 10.06 -20.29 -33.50
N ALA A 827 8.76 -20.15 -33.46
CA ALA A 827 7.85 -21.29 -33.41
C ALA A 827 7.92 -22.07 -34.74
N PRO A 828 7.49 -23.33 -34.76
CA PRO A 828 7.52 -24.13 -36.00
C PRO A 828 6.89 -23.41 -37.18
N ASN A 829 7.61 -23.35 -38.28
CA ASN A 829 7.21 -22.73 -39.59
C ASN A 829 7.00 -21.20 -39.52
N THR A 830 7.54 -20.50 -38.56
CA THR A 830 7.43 -19.04 -38.46
C THR A 830 8.74 -18.29 -38.72
N ALA A 831 9.84 -18.99 -38.88
CA ALA A 831 11.13 -18.40 -39.15
C ALA A 831 11.13 -17.73 -40.55
N PRO A 832 11.83 -16.60 -40.74
CA PRO A 832 11.95 -15.95 -42.04
C PRO A 832 12.73 -16.84 -43.02
N THR A 833 12.31 -16.88 -44.28
CA THR A 833 12.98 -17.67 -45.36
C THR A 833 13.82 -16.82 -46.29
N LYS A 834 13.68 -15.48 -46.18
CA LYS A 834 14.39 -14.52 -47.06
C LYS A 834 15.53 -13.86 -46.27
N GLU A 835 16.65 -13.62 -46.99
CA GLU A 835 17.75 -12.83 -46.46
C GLU A 835 17.50 -11.34 -46.61
N THR A 836 18.08 -10.55 -45.68
CA THR A 836 18.01 -9.10 -45.75
C THR A 836 18.81 -8.55 -46.92
N GLN A 837 18.23 -7.58 -47.67
CA GLN A 837 18.90 -6.89 -48.79
C GLN A 837 19.26 -5.43 -48.43
N ASN A 838 19.01 -5.03 -47.19
CA ASN A 838 19.12 -3.62 -46.73
C ASN A 838 20.49 -3.28 -46.14
N TYR A 839 21.56 -3.95 -46.64
CA TYR A 839 22.90 -3.64 -46.21
C TYR A 839 23.83 -3.41 -47.38
N THR A 840 24.72 -2.44 -47.23
CA THR A 840 25.73 -2.13 -48.27
C THR A 840 27.12 -2.02 -47.64
N ARG A 841 28.15 -2.18 -48.48
CA ARG A 841 29.53 -1.87 -48.09
C ARG A 841 30.03 -0.61 -48.75
N LYS A 842 30.84 0.16 -48.05
CA LYS A 842 31.53 1.33 -48.60
C LYS A 842 33.01 1.26 -48.24
N LEU A 843 33.85 1.84 -49.09
CA LEU A 843 35.25 2.03 -48.76
C LEU A 843 35.38 3.27 -47.84
N ILE A 844 35.96 3.09 -46.69
CA ILE A 844 36.04 4.07 -45.60
C ILE A 844 37.53 4.29 -45.29
N CYS A 845 37.90 5.53 -45.05
CA CYS A 845 39.19 5.86 -44.46
C CYS A 845 39.09 5.59 -42.93
N SER A 846 39.91 4.68 -42.40
CA SER A 846 39.94 4.30 -40.99
C SER A 846 40.35 5.46 -40.05
N VAL A 847 41.07 6.47 -40.59
CA VAL A 847 41.49 7.63 -39.84
C VAL A 847 40.35 8.65 -39.65
N SER A 848 39.59 8.92 -40.73
CA SER A 848 38.52 9.94 -40.67
C SER A 848 37.12 9.36 -40.42
N GLY A 849 36.91 8.05 -40.60
CA GLY A 849 35.60 7.43 -40.58
C GLY A 849 34.72 7.77 -41.78
N GLN A 850 35.19 8.58 -42.74
CA GLN A 850 34.46 9.03 -43.94
C GLN A 850 34.75 8.15 -45.17
N LEU A 851 34.01 8.35 -46.25
CA LEU A 851 34.31 7.67 -47.50
C LEU A 851 35.79 7.88 -47.88
N ALA A 852 36.48 6.82 -48.28
CA ALA A 852 37.84 6.93 -48.72
C ALA A 852 37.93 7.84 -49.96
N SER A 853 38.87 8.81 -49.94
CA SER A 853 39.23 9.60 -51.11
C SER A 853 40.28 8.87 -51.95
N THR A 854 40.54 9.35 -53.11
CA THR A 854 41.62 8.84 -54.00
C THR A 854 43.02 9.14 -53.41
N TYR A 855 43.09 9.94 -52.41
CA TYR A 855 44.33 10.37 -51.73
C TYR A 855 44.56 9.61 -50.40
N CYS A 856 43.63 8.74 -50.00
CA CYS A 856 43.85 7.93 -48.82
C CYS A 856 44.91 6.86 -49.04
N PRO A 857 45.87 6.70 -48.12
CA PRO A 857 46.82 5.59 -48.18
C PRO A 857 46.10 4.25 -48.12
N TYR A 858 46.58 3.25 -48.86
CA TYR A 858 45.93 1.94 -49.02
C TYR A 858 45.72 1.24 -47.68
N GLU A 859 46.66 1.40 -46.76
CA GLU A 859 46.61 0.84 -45.40
C GLU A 859 45.53 1.47 -44.49
N THR A 860 45.08 2.68 -44.84
CA THR A 860 44.00 3.38 -44.16
C THR A 860 42.62 3.08 -44.77
N ILE A 861 42.55 2.35 -45.88
CA ILE A 861 41.28 2.03 -46.54
C ILE A 861 40.76 0.73 -45.99
N THR A 862 39.54 0.78 -45.44
CA THR A 862 38.81 -0.42 -44.96
C THR A 862 37.39 -0.46 -45.47
N TYR A 863 36.70 -1.56 -45.27
CA TYR A 863 35.27 -1.66 -45.59
C TYR A 863 34.41 -1.33 -44.38
N GLY A 864 33.56 -0.32 -44.49
CA GLY A 864 32.45 -0.07 -43.58
C GLY A 864 31.18 -0.75 -44.11
N TYR A 865 30.37 -1.30 -43.20
CA TYR A 865 29.10 -1.96 -43.55
C TYR A 865 27.97 -1.21 -42.87
N TYR A 866 26.91 -0.91 -43.66
CA TYR A 866 25.89 0.03 -43.22
C TYR A 866 24.50 -0.48 -43.57
N PHE A 867 23.54 -0.26 -42.67
CA PHE A 867 22.13 -0.44 -42.95
C PHE A 867 21.67 0.65 -43.95
N VAL A 868 20.91 0.26 -44.93
CA VAL A 868 20.27 1.17 -45.88
C VAL A 868 18.79 1.23 -45.57
N ARG A 869 18.37 2.34 -44.97
CA ARG A 869 16.98 2.54 -44.62
C ARG A 869 16.07 2.43 -45.86
N PRO A 870 14.96 1.68 -45.80
CA PRO A 870 13.91 1.70 -46.80
C PRO A 870 13.36 3.12 -47.00
N LYS A 871 13.05 3.48 -48.23
CA LYS A 871 12.41 4.77 -48.55
C LYS A 871 10.95 4.74 -48.08
N GLY A 872 10.40 5.89 -47.70
CA GLY A 872 8.98 6.03 -47.34
C GLY A 872 8.71 7.02 -46.21
N TYR A 873 9.67 7.28 -45.32
CA TYR A 873 9.54 8.29 -44.29
C TYR A 873 10.00 9.67 -44.81
N ASP A 874 9.12 10.67 -44.69
CA ASP A 874 9.44 12.06 -45.01
C ASP A 874 9.48 12.93 -43.76
N PRO A 875 10.63 13.37 -43.29
CA PRO A 875 10.76 14.23 -42.11
C PRO A 875 9.93 15.52 -42.20
N LYS A 876 9.70 16.05 -43.38
CA LYS A 876 8.91 17.30 -43.56
C LYS A 876 7.46 17.14 -43.12
N ALA A 877 6.90 15.91 -43.23
CA ALA A 877 5.56 15.63 -42.75
C ALA A 877 5.46 15.61 -41.21
N PHE A 878 6.59 15.61 -40.50
CA PHE A 878 6.70 15.49 -39.06
C PHE A 878 7.64 16.54 -38.48
N ASP A 879 7.50 17.80 -38.93
CA ASP A 879 8.17 18.98 -38.38
C ASP A 879 9.71 18.89 -38.37
N GLY A 880 10.28 18.10 -39.35
CA GLY A 880 11.71 17.88 -39.47
C GLY A 880 12.30 16.81 -38.57
N ILE A 881 11.50 16.07 -37.84
CA ILE A 881 11.96 14.98 -36.97
C ILE A 881 12.61 13.88 -37.82
N VAL A 882 13.83 13.48 -37.47
CA VAL A 882 14.58 12.41 -38.15
C VAL A 882 14.90 11.28 -37.14
N PRO A 883 14.62 9.99 -37.49
CA PRO A 883 15.03 8.87 -36.67
C PRO A 883 16.56 8.66 -36.75
N LYS A 884 17.12 7.99 -35.72
CA LYS A 884 18.59 7.78 -35.63
C LYS A 884 19.20 7.03 -36.79
N ASP A 885 18.43 6.22 -37.49
CA ASP A 885 18.87 5.43 -38.65
C ASP A 885 18.62 6.13 -40.00
N TYR A 886 18.25 7.40 -40.01
CA TYR A 886 17.96 8.15 -41.25
C TYR A 886 19.21 8.46 -42.07
N TYR A 887 20.30 8.83 -41.41
CA TYR A 887 21.59 9.17 -42.02
C TYR A 887 22.68 8.17 -41.58
N THR A 888 22.56 6.90 -41.99
CA THR A 888 23.54 5.86 -41.61
C THR A 888 24.71 5.77 -42.59
N LEU A 889 24.52 6.22 -43.80
CA LEU A 889 25.57 6.17 -44.81
C LEU A 889 26.48 7.38 -44.71
N PRO A 890 27.82 7.22 -44.72
CA PRO A 890 28.73 8.34 -44.86
C PRO A 890 28.60 8.92 -46.28
N THR A 891 28.39 10.25 -46.36
CA THR A 891 28.22 10.99 -47.62
C THR A 891 29.43 11.84 -47.98
N SER A 892 30.23 12.22 -47.03
CA SER A 892 31.45 13.03 -47.22
C SER A 892 32.66 12.12 -47.43
N HIS A 893 33.57 12.56 -48.30
CA HIS A 893 34.87 11.93 -48.47
C HIS A 893 35.85 12.41 -47.38
N CYS A 894 36.87 11.63 -47.17
CA CYS A 894 37.93 11.90 -46.20
C CYS A 894 38.49 13.31 -46.41
N GLN A 895 38.46 14.11 -45.33
CA GLN A 895 39.00 15.47 -45.27
C GLN A 895 40.36 15.47 -44.60
N VAL A 896 40.85 14.33 -44.10
CA VAL A 896 42.19 14.19 -43.53
C VAL A 896 43.21 13.98 -44.63
N HIS A 897 42.96 13.07 -45.56
CA HIS A 897 43.80 12.76 -46.73
C HIS A 897 43.28 13.53 -47.95
N THR A 898 43.62 14.83 -48.03
CA THR A 898 43.30 15.68 -49.16
C THR A 898 44.39 15.61 -50.20
N LYS A 899 44.18 16.29 -51.38
CA LYS A 899 45.20 16.38 -52.39
C LYS A 899 46.46 17.10 -51.83
N GLU A 900 46.27 18.17 -51.11
CA GLU A 900 47.35 18.94 -50.51
C GLU A 900 48.15 18.07 -49.51
N TRP A 901 47.52 17.24 -48.72
CA TRP A 901 48.17 16.26 -47.82
C TRP A 901 49.00 15.24 -48.64
N TYR A 902 48.44 14.70 -49.73
CA TYR A 902 49.09 13.71 -50.57
C TYR A 902 50.32 14.32 -51.28
N ASP A 903 50.17 15.56 -51.86
CA ASP A 903 51.23 16.25 -52.51
C ASP A 903 52.38 16.63 -51.55
N ALA A 904 52.08 17.00 -50.31
CA ALA A 904 53.09 17.26 -49.24
C ALA A 904 53.90 16.02 -48.87
N GLN A 905 53.25 14.86 -48.73
CA GLN A 905 53.92 13.58 -48.42
C GLN A 905 54.86 13.15 -49.59
N ASN A 906 54.46 13.36 -50.84
CA ASN A 906 55.29 13.06 -52.02
C ASN A 906 56.44 14.07 -52.25
N GLN A 907 56.27 15.30 -51.76
CA GLN A 907 57.39 16.28 -51.77
C GLN A 907 58.47 15.96 -50.73
N GLU A 908 58.09 15.49 -49.56
CA GLU A 908 59.04 15.02 -48.56
C GLU A 908 59.84 13.81 -49.01
N THR A 909 59.23 12.87 -49.80
CA THR A 909 59.94 11.71 -50.38
C THR A 909 60.88 12.08 -51.50
N ASP A 910 60.52 13.09 -52.34
CA ASP A 910 61.41 13.61 -53.41
C ASP A 910 62.59 14.38 -52.81
N ASP A 911 62.39 15.06 -51.70
CA ASP A 911 63.54 15.79 -51.01
C ASP A 911 64.42 14.77 -50.25
N GLU A 912 63.96 13.72 -49.69
CA GLU A 912 64.80 12.64 -49.09
C GLU A 912 65.59 11.86 -50.16
N ASP A 913 65.01 11.58 -51.34
CA ASP A 913 65.73 10.92 -52.45
C ASP A 913 66.78 11.87 -53.05
N GLN A 914 66.57 13.20 -53.10
CA GLN A 914 67.55 14.16 -53.52
C GLN A 914 68.66 14.31 -52.51
N ASP A 915 68.43 14.25 -51.24
CA ASP A 915 69.43 14.23 -50.18
C ASP A 915 70.23 12.92 -50.15
N ASN A 916 69.66 11.80 -50.47
CA ASN A 916 70.35 10.51 -50.59
C ASN A 916 71.18 10.44 -51.90
N GLU A 917 70.77 11.04 -53.03
CA GLU A 917 71.59 11.14 -54.23
C GLU A 917 72.80 12.17 -54.02
N ASN A 918 72.55 13.22 -53.24
CA ASN A 918 73.59 14.16 -52.90
C ASN A 918 74.64 13.61 -51.90
N ASN A 919 74.20 12.80 -50.96
CA ASN A 919 75.07 12.06 -50.06
C ASN A 919 75.83 10.92 -50.73
N SER A 920 75.29 10.26 -51.73
CA SER A 920 75.98 9.22 -52.57
C SER A 920 77.00 9.82 -53.52
N ARG A 921 76.89 11.09 -53.92
CA ARG A 921 77.90 11.83 -54.75
C ARG A 921 79.03 12.39 -53.93
N GLN A 922 78.85 12.71 -52.63
CA GLN A 922 79.92 13.13 -51.76
C GLN A 922 80.85 12.02 -51.22
N ASN A 923 80.36 10.80 -51.24
CA ASN A 923 81.11 9.63 -50.71
C ASN A 923 81.94 8.90 -51.80
N LYS A 924 81.95 9.41 -53.09
CA LYS A 924 82.78 8.82 -54.14
C LYS A 924 84.15 9.47 -54.27
N THR A 925 84.57 10.41 -53.44
CA THR A 925 85.87 11.15 -53.54
C THR A 925 86.89 10.90 -52.43
N ASN A 926 86.69 9.91 -51.57
CA ASN A 926 87.79 9.51 -50.68
C ASN A 926 87.89 8.01 -50.55
N GLY A 927 88.82 7.50 -51.40
CA GLY A 927 89.19 6.13 -51.47
C GLY A 927 90.19 5.63 -50.50
N HIS A 928 90.26 4.41 -50.42
CA HIS A 928 91.40 3.53 -50.03
C HIS A 928 91.73 3.44 -48.51
N ASN A 929 91.33 2.41 -47.89
CA ASN A 929 92.30 1.32 -47.53
C ASN A 929 91.73 0.39 -46.44
N LYS A 930 91.71 -0.89 -46.80
CA LYS A 930 92.15 -2.03 -45.99
C LYS A 930 91.39 -2.28 -44.66
N THR A 931 91.06 -3.35 -44.29
CA THR A 931 91.31 -4.76 -44.45
C THR A 931 90.36 -5.61 -43.55
N ASN A 932 89.92 -6.71 -44.08
CA ASN A 932 89.80 -8.04 -43.42
C ASN A 932 89.31 -8.14 -41.95
N ARG A 933 88.29 -8.84 -41.71
CA ARG A 933 88.18 -10.21 -41.15
C ARG A 933 86.83 -10.48 -40.58
N GLN A 934 86.19 -11.41 -41.21
CA GLN A 934 85.81 -12.69 -40.61
C GLN A 934 84.91 -12.64 -39.39
N ASP A 935 83.73 -13.16 -39.65
CA ASP A 935 83.11 -14.45 -39.22
C ASP A 935 82.23 -14.45 -38.00
N LYS A 936 81.21 -15.14 -38.22
CA LYS A 936 80.44 -16.10 -37.45
C LYS A 936 79.31 -15.57 -36.53
N SER A 937 78.20 -16.06 -37.01
CA SER A 937 77.24 -16.97 -36.33
C SER A 937 76.45 -16.47 -35.14
N GLY A 938 75.18 -16.78 -35.26
CA GLY A 938 74.49 -17.42 -34.15
C GLY A 938 73.34 -16.61 -33.56
N ASP A 939 72.25 -16.84 -34.08
CA ASP A 939 71.15 -17.61 -33.51
C ASP A 939 70.62 -17.20 -32.14
N GLN A 940 69.37 -17.23 -32.08
CA GLN A 940 68.45 -17.52 -30.94
C GLN A 940 67.92 -16.37 -30.08
N ARG A 941 66.65 -16.17 -30.29
CA ARG A 941 65.56 -16.56 -29.36
C ARG A 941 65.33 -15.72 -28.13
N LYS A 942 64.10 -15.44 -28.05
CA LYS A 942 63.15 -15.57 -26.89
C LYS A 942 62.93 -14.36 -25.98
N THR A 943 61.71 -13.93 -26.03
CA THR A 943 60.72 -13.90 -24.91
C THR A 943 61.05 -13.14 -23.64
N GLN A 944 60.22 -12.29 -23.24
CA GLN A 944 59.37 -12.27 -22.01
C GLN A 944 58.91 -10.80 -21.76
N ARG A 945 57.58 -10.55 -21.74
CA ARG A 945 56.68 -10.62 -20.59
C ARG A 945 57.19 -9.93 -19.33
N GLN A 946 56.53 -8.92 -18.88
CA GLN A 946 55.81 -8.70 -17.58
C GLN A 946 55.67 -7.20 -17.36
N SER A 947 54.45 -6.69 -17.20
CA SER A 947 53.62 -6.59 -15.99
C SER A 947 54.18 -5.65 -14.92
N GLN A 948 53.37 -4.72 -14.58
CA GLN A 948 53.06 -4.20 -13.22
C GLN A 948 52.31 -2.85 -13.38
N SER A 949 51.02 -2.78 -13.07
CA SER A 949 50.39 -2.68 -11.74
C SER A 949 50.69 -1.40 -10.96
N GLY A 950 49.70 -0.74 -10.54
CA GLY A 950 49.71 0.18 -9.40
C GLY A 950 48.89 1.41 -9.57
N ARG A 951 47.64 1.37 -9.22
CA ARG A 951 47.02 1.89 -7.98
C ARG A 951 47.03 3.38 -7.75
N ARG A 952 45.85 3.84 -7.53
CA ARG A 952 45.27 4.89 -6.65
C ARG A 952 44.77 6.12 -7.42
N ARG A 953 43.55 6.62 -7.26
CA ARG A 953 42.58 6.60 -6.14
C ARG A 953 41.16 6.53 -6.67
#